data_1740dbc42d910bab4901aa68e574a9e2
#
_entry.id   1740dbc42d910bab4901aa68e574a9e2
#
_cell.length_a   1.000
_cell.length_b   1.000
_cell.length_c   1.000
_cell.angle_alpha   90.00
_cell.angle_beta   90.00
_cell.angle_gamma   90.00
#
_symmetry.space_group_name_H-M   'P 1'
#
loop_
_entity.id
_entity.type
_entity.pdbx_description
1 polymer ?
#
loop_
_entity_poly.entity_id
_entity_poly.type
_entity_poly.pdbx_seq_one_letter_code
_entity_poly.pdbx_strand_id
1 'polypeptide(L)'
;MKFLRLLILYFLFLSFHIYGQSVSFKTYMNPVIPGDHPDPTLTKIGDYFYTSGSSFNPTPKIYRSTDLVHWEVIAQPVSASWPEYGDEPGGGIWGGHMVFYNDVYWHYFGRGGETGGGIMYFSTAEQPEGPWSVPTQVQVPAGLFGLGVDNSIFIDEDTGKWYLLTKAGESNNHLVELGNDGQPTGVVLDLTWLNPGPAPYPYGWAEGPVMWKYKGYYYYSFAQHLYGEQYVMRSDTLTDDESAWTIVGDNIFTGTPGTYNRPNHISPVVMLDDSTSWTIAHSYHSNSNWYAHGRQGLLCQVTYNDQGFPVIQYPPSSPVQAPDLPSSGIPWMVPKSDMFDATTLSPNWSFLGYTSSATYSLEVQEGWLYLEPYGESNTIIQNDGEHNFSLITRVDFEPQSTSHEAGLWIMNGTETHFAKIYSTVNSEGNKAIAFSFEGTKYEVENAIGSIVWLKLVRNEHNMSGYFSPDGSSWTQIGEDINALTLDIKQPPPPDYNAFTGNQQGLYVKGKYAYFDLYIYRDAYTDIIAKNPTNRYGVSSASTYLSGINNDDWAMYAGVEFGGNTDYPKTPVSFGIIASSASSGGIVEVWLDSIDTGTKVTECNISSTDSLDNYQVFTSEMEPVSGRHDVYLKFTGIGTDELFRIRLFKFLTEGDSITSIEDHASRQMPQDFGLMQNYPNPFNSSTKINFTLPKGSKVELIIYNQLGEKVMAIAQGEYSAGTHQLYFFADNLASGIYYYGIKASSFSQMRKMVYLK
;
A
#
# COMPACT_ATOMS: atom_id res chain seq x y z
N MET A 1 -64.71 -7.74 33.56
CA MET A 1 -63.84 -8.39 32.54
C MET A 1 -63.40 -7.27 31.59
N LYS A 2 -62.21 -6.71 31.88
CA LYS A 2 -61.59 -5.66 31.03
C LYS A 2 -60.29 -6.24 30.52
N PHE A 3 -60.19 -6.42 29.21
CA PHE A 3 -58.97 -6.80 28.52
C PHE A 3 -58.01 -5.62 28.47
N LEU A 4 -56.87 -5.73 29.09
CA LEU A 4 -55.76 -4.79 28.98
C LEU A 4 -54.87 -5.25 27.79
N ARG A 5 -54.89 -4.51 26.70
CA ARG A 5 -53.97 -4.71 25.59
C ARG A 5 -52.65 -4.00 25.91
N LEU A 6 -51.62 -4.79 26.11
CA LEU A 6 -50.23 -4.29 26.22
C LEU A 6 -49.74 -3.96 24.79
N LEU A 7 -49.53 -2.66 24.54
CA LEU A 7 -48.87 -2.17 23.31
C LEU A 7 -47.36 -2.23 23.59
N ILE A 8 -46.67 -3.15 22.99
CA ILE A 8 -45.20 -3.15 22.96
C ILE A 8 -44.80 -2.21 21.82
N LEU A 9 -44.27 -1.05 22.17
CA LEU A 9 -43.58 -0.15 21.23
C LEU A 9 -42.20 -0.72 20.97
N TYR A 10 -41.99 -1.28 19.79
CA TYR A 10 -40.65 -1.48 19.25
C TYR A 10 -40.09 -0.11 18.88
N PHE A 11 -39.17 0.41 19.66
CA PHE A 11 -38.27 1.49 19.22
C PHE A 11 -37.25 0.86 18.26
N LEU A 12 -37.50 0.99 16.97
CA LEU A 12 -36.44 0.90 15.97
C LEU A 12 -35.49 2.09 16.22
N PHE A 13 -34.34 1.84 16.82
CA PHE A 13 -33.20 2.74 16.70
C PHE A 13 -32.71 2.70 15.24
N LEU A 14 -33.33 3.52 14.40
CA LEU A 14 -32.68 3.99 13.19
C LEU A 14 -31.54 4.88 13.66
N SER A 15 -30.32 4.36 13.66
CA SER A 15 -29.13 5.18 13.69
C SER A 15 -29.14 6.02 12.40
N PHE A 16 -29.71 7.21 12.48
CA PHE A 16 -29.43 8.24 11.47
C PHE A 16 -27.94 8.59 11.62
N HIS A 17 -27.12 8.02 10.78
CA HIS A 17 -25.86 8.64 10.45
C HIS A 17 -26.23 9.98 9.81
N ILE A 18 -26.11 11.04 10.57
CA ILE A 18 -26.10 12.40 10.03
C ILE A 18 -24.79 12.48 9.25
N TYR A 19 -24.85 12.16 7.95
CA TYR A 19 -23.78 12.52 7.04
C TYR A 19 -23.67 14.03 7.11
N GLY A 20 -22.58 14.52 7.70
CA GLY A 20 -22.22 15.93 7.67
C GLY A 20 -22.23 16.41 6.22
N GLN A 21 -22.48 17.67 5.99
CA GLN A 21 -22.48 18.27 4.66
C GLN A 21 -21.17 17.87 3.97
N SER A 22 -21.29 17.27 2.77
CA SER A 22 -20.16 16.88 1.94
C SER A 22 -19.25 18.09 1.69
N VAL A 23 -18.03 18.02 2.16
CA VAL A 23 -17.01 19.01 1.86
C VAL A 23 -16.32 18.57 0.59
N SER A 24 -16.37 19.40 -0.44
CA SER A 24 -15.61 19.16 -1.68
C SER A 24 -14.13 19.26 -1.37
N PHE A 25 -13.37 18.18 -1.64
CA PHE A 25 -11.91 18.22 -1.53
C PHE A 25 -11.35 19.05 -2.67
N LYS A 26 -10.50 20.02 -2.33
CA LYS A 26 -9.87 20.86 -3.33
C LYS A 26 -8.67 20.20 -3.98
N THR A 27 -7.93 19.36 -3.23
CA THR A 27 -6.71 18.71 -3.71
C THR A 27 -6.54 17.30 -3.13
N TYR A 28 -5.77 16.46 -3.85
CA TYR A 28 -5.33 15.15 -3.36
C TYR A 28 -3.88 14.89 -3.79
N MET A 29 -3.24 13.92 -3.14
CA MET A 29 -1.97 13.35 -3.53
C MET A 29 -2.14 11.89 -3.96
N ASN A 30 -1.42 11.49 -5.00
CA ASN A 30 -1.29 10.07 -5.34
C ASN A 30 -0.29 9.37 -4.40
N PRO A 31 -0.54 8.08 -4.05
CA PRO A 31 -1.61 7.23 -4.56
C PRO A 31 -2.94 7.47 -3.82
N VAL A 32 -4.06 7.35 -4.51
CA VAL A 32 -5.39 7.35 -3.87
C VAL A 32 -5.73 5.98 -3.26
N ILE A 33 -5.06 4.92 -3.73
CA ILE A 33 -5.08 3.58 -3.10
C ILE A 33 -3.63 3.22 -2.80
N PRO A 34 -3.14 3.50 -1.58
CA PRO A 34 -1.79 3.16 -1.15
C PRO A 34 -1.60 1.65 -0.96
N GLY A 35 -0.41 1.18 -1.27
CA GLY A 35 -0.11 -0.24 -1.32
C GLY A 35 -0.51 -0.86 -2.66
N ASP A 36 -0.51 -2.19 -2.72
CA ASP A 36 -0.67 -2.91 -3.98
C ASP A 36 -2.11 -2.84 -4.50
N HIS A 37 -2.31 -2.27 -5.67
CA HIS A 37 -3.56 -2.23 -6.43
C HIS A 37 -3.25 -2.38 -7.93
N PRO A 38 -2.72 -3.53 -8.35
CA PRO A 38 -2.25 -3.73 -9.71
C PRO A 38 -3.39 -3.96 -10.69
N ASP A 39 -3.13 -3.63 -11.95
CA ASP A 39 -4.03 -3.88 -13.08
C ASP A 39 -5.46 -3.35 -12.81
N PRO A 40 -5.60 -2.07 -12.43
CA PRO A 40 -6.87 -1.53 -11.94
C PRO A 40 -7.93 -1.48 -13.02
N THR A 41 -9.16 -1.78 -12.63
CA THR A 41 -10.36 -1.50 -13.44
C THR A 41 -11.21 -0.46 -12.74
N LEU A 42 -12.06 0.25 -13.46
CA LEU A 42 -12.92 1.30 -12.93
C LEU A 42 -14.27 1.30 -13.62
N THR A 43 -15.34 1.25 -12.83
CA THR A 43 -16.71 1.31 -13.31
C THR A 43 -17.51 2.34 -12.52
N LYS A 44 -18.30 3.19 -13.19
CA LYS A 44 -19.30 4.06 -12.54
C LYS A 44 -20.65 3.35 -12.59
N ILE A 45 -21.30 3.16 -11.43
CA ILE A 45 -22.63 2.58 -11.30
C ILE A 45 -23.45 3.50 -10.38
N GLY A 46 -24.41 4.21 -10.95
CA GLY A 46 -25.13 5.26 -10.23
C GLY A 46 -24.19 6.35 -9.73
N ASP A 47 -24.26 6.64 -8.44
CA ASP A 47 -23.44 7.67 -7.79
C ASP A 47 -22.08 7.14 -7.28
N TYR A 48 -21.80 5.85 -7.52
CA TYR A 48 -20.59 5.20 -7.00
C TYR A 48 -19.62 4.84 -8.11
N PHE A 49 -18.35 4.86 -7.75
CA PHE A 49 -17.24 4.33 -8.53
C PHE A 49 -16.72 3.07 -7.85
N TYR A 50 -16.42 2.05 -8.64
CA TYR A 50 -15.90 0.77 -8.15
C TYR A 50 -14.61 0.45 -8.87
N THR A 51 -13.61 -0.03 -8.12
CA THR A 51 -12.34 -0.52 -8.67
C THR A 51 -11.97 -1.85 -8.06
N SER A 52 -11.38 -2.70 -8.87
CA SER A 52 -10.70 -3.93 -8.48
C SER A 52 -9.53 -4.16 -9.41
N GLY A 53 -8.77 -5.22 -9.22
CA GLY A 53 -7.61 -5.53 -10.04
C GLY A 53 -7.02 -6.88 -9.67
N SER A 54 -5.78 -7.13 -10.06
CA SER A 54 -5.04 -8.31 -9.63
C SER A 54 -4.81 -8.29 -8.12
N SER A 55 -4.81 -9.45 -7.50
CA SER A 55 -4.45 -9.59 -6.08
C SER A 55 -3.37 -10.64 -5.86
N PHE A 56 -3.11 -11.46 -6.88
CA PHE A 56 -2.16 -12.57 -6.81
C PHE A 56 -2.51 -13.51 -5.64
N ASN A 57 -1.64 -13.73 -4.68
CA ASN A 57 -1.92 -14.60 -3.53
C ASN A 57 -2.99 -14.07 -2.56
N PRO A 58 -3.05 -12.77 -2.20
CA PRO A 58 -4.12 -12.24 -1.35
C PRO A 58 -5.49 -12.36 -2.01
N THR A 59 -6.56 -12.47 -1.19
CA THR A 59 -7.93 -12.42 -1.70
C THR A 59 -8.24 -11.06 -2.36
N PRO A 60 -8.89 -11.05 -3.54
CA PRO A 60 -9.19 -9.81 -4.24
C PRO A 60 -10.21 -8.96 -3.49
N LYS A 61 -10.14 -7.65 -3.69
CA LYS A 61 -11.01 -6.67 -3.05
C LYS A 61 -11.77 -5.86 -4.08
N ILE A 62 -13.01 -5.51 -3.75
CA ILE A 62 -13.76 -4.47 -4.44
C ILE A 62 -13.72 -3.22 -3.58
N TYR A 63 -13.21 -2.15 -4.17
CA TYR A 63 -13.19 -0.81 -3.58
C TYR A 63 -14.34 0.01 -4.13
N ARG A 64 -14.93 0.86 -3.29
CA ARG A 64 -16.00 1.80 -3.65
C ARG A 64 -15.61 3.22 -3.26
N SER A 65 -16.00 4.20 -4.09
CA SER A 65 -15.82 5.63 -3.85
C SER A 65 -17.02 6.41 -4.40
N THR A 66 -17.25 7.62 -3.89
CA THR A 66 -18.17 8.59 -4.49
C THR A 66 -17.45 9.76 -5.16
N ASP A 67 -16.14 9.91 -4.90
CA ASP A 67 -15.35 11.07 -5.34
C ASP A 67 -14.03 10.72 -6.04
N LEU A 68 -13.75 9.43 -6.24
CA LEU A 68 -12.52 8.88 -6.84
C LEU A 68 -11.25 9.06 -5.99
N VAL A 69 -11.31 9.80 -4.90
CA VAL A 69 -10.16 10.08 -4.02
C VAL A 69 -10.18 9.22 -2.76
N HIS A 70 -11.36 9.07 -2.16
CA HIS A 70 -11.57 8.31 -0.94
C HIS A 70 -12.19 6.96 -1.27
N TRP A 71 -11.57 5.89 -0.78
CA TRP A 71 -11.95 4.52 -1.10
C TRP A 71 -12.22 3.70 0.16
N GLU A 72 -13.27 2.91 0.14
CA GLU A 72 -13.56 1.87 1.11
C GLU A 72 -13.56 0.49 0.46
N VAL A 73 -13.20 -0.55 1.18
CA VAL A 73 -13.35 -1.93 0.72
C VAL A 73 -14.72 -2.43 1.14
N ILE A 74 -15.52 -2.86 0.18
CA ILE A 74 -16.90 -3.30 0.44
C ILE A 74 -17.08 -4.80 0.36
N ALA A 75 -16.23 -5.52 -0.37
CA ALA A 75 -16.38 -6.95 -0.59
C ALA A 75 -15.06 -7.63 -1.00
N GLN A 76 -15.07 -8.95 -0.84
CA GLN A 76 -14.14 -9.88 -1.48
C GLN A 76 -14.96 -10.82 -2.38
N PRO A 77 -14.90 -10.65 -3.71
CA PRO A 77 -15.76 -11.40 -4.64
C PRO A 77 -15.35 -12.87 -4.80
N VAL A 78 -14.18 -13.24 -4.26
CA VAL A 78 -13.65 -14.60 -4.26
C VAL A 78 -13.20 -14.96 -2.86
N SER A 79 -13.71 -16.05 -2.33
CA SER A 79 -13.32 -16.56 -1.02
C SER A 79 -11.96 -17.26 -1.08
N ALA A 80 -11.10 -17.04 -0.08
CA ALA A 80 -9.86 -17.81 0.09
C ALA A 80 -10.11 -19.32 0.31
N SER A 81 -11.33 -19.72 0.69
CA SER A 81 -11.73 -21.13 0.80
C SER A 81 -12.25 -21.75 -0.50
N TRP A 82 -12.21 -21.02 -1.61
CA TRP A 82 -12.51 -21.58 -2.92
C TRP A 82 -11.41 -22.57 -3.33
N PRO A 83 -11.74 -23.86 -3.62
CA PRO A 83 -10.72 -24.90 -3.79
C PRO A 83 -9.73 -24.69 -4.93
N GLU A 84 -10.10 -23.83 -5.89
CA GLU A 84 -9.22 -23.49 -7.02
C GLU A 84 -8.43 -22.20 -6.80
N TYR A 85 -8.50 -21.62 -5.61
CA TYR A 85 -7.70 -20.46 -5.23
C TYR A 85 -6.22 -20.84 -5.15
N GLY A 86 -5.33 -20.32 -5.81
CA GLY A 86 -3.93 -20.77 -5.86
C GLY A 86 -3.13 -20.38 -4.61
N ASP A 87 -2.19 -21.24 -4.20
CA ASP A 87 -1.26 -21.02 -3.09
C ASP A 87 0.14 -20.61 -3.55
N GLU A 88 0.43 -20.71 -4.85
CA GLU A 88 1.76 -20.41 -5.39
C GLU A 88 2.03 -18.89 -5.37
N PRO A 89 3.23 -18.45 -4.97
CA PRO A 89 3.65 -17.06 -5.06
C PRO A 89 3.51 -16.53 -6.50
N GLY A 90 2.80 -15.39 -6.65
CA GLY A 90 2.48 -14.83 -7.96
C GLY A 90 1.35 -15.54 -8.72
N GLY A 91 0.79 -16.61 -8.14
CA GLY A 91 -0.43 -17.27 -8.62
C GLY A 91 -1.70 -16.49 -8.24
N GLY A 92 -2.81 -17.18 -8.02
CA GLY A 92 -4.08 -16.58 -7.56
C GLY A 92 -4.78 -15.76 -8.63
N ILE A 93 -5.28 -14.57 -8.27
CA ILE A 93 -6.15 -13.77 -9.12
C ILE A 93 -5.36 -12.75 -9.93
N TRP A 94 -5.50 -12.81 -11.24
CA TRP A 94 -4.89 -11.92 -12.22
C TRP A 94 -5.97 -11.14 -12.96
N GLY A 95 -5.93 -9.80 -12.88
CA GLY A 95 -6.99 -8.93 -13.33
C GLY A 95 -8.23 -9.02 -12.43
N GLY A 96 -9.20 -8.20 -12.69
CA GLY A 96 -10.47 -8.20 -11.98
C GLY A 96 -11.30 -6.99 -12.39
N HIS A 97 -12.53 -7.22 -12.86
CA HIS A 97 -13.42 -6.13 -13.24
C HIS A 97 -14.83 -6.40 -12.74
N MET A 98 -15.35 -5.46 -11.93
CA MET A 98 -16.74 -5.47 -11.50
C MET A 98 -17.56 -4.56 -12.40
N VAL A 99 -18.66 -5.09 -12.93
CA VAL A 99 -19.64 -4.35 -13.73
C VAL A 99 -21.07 -4.70 -13.28
N PHE A 100 -22.03 -3.84 -13.65
CA PHE A 100 -23.45 -4.09 -13.44
C PHE A 100 -24.14 -4.25 -14.80
N TYR A 101 -24.76 -5.41 -15.01
CA TYR A 101 -25.44 -5.73 -16.27
C TYR A 101 -26.65 -6.62 -16.01
N ASN A 102 -27.81 -6.28 -16.59
CA ASN A 102 -29.06 -7.00 -16.42
C ASN A 102 -29.45 -7.23 -14.95
N ASP A 103 -29.42 -6.16 -14.14
CA ASP A 103 -29.76 -6.15 -12.71
C ASP A 103 -28.89 -7.07 -11.83
N VAL A 104 -27.70 -7.44 -12.31
CA VAL A 104 -26.73 -8.30 -11.61
C VAL A 104 -25.36 -7.61 -11.59
N TYR A 105 -24.67 -7.71 -10.47
CA TYR A 105 -23.25 -7.38 -10.33
C TYR A 105 -22.43 -8.58 -10.77
N TRP A 106 -21.48 -8.37 -11.67
CA TRP A 106 -20.57 -9.38 -12.21
C TRP A 106 -19.13 -8.99 -11.87
N HIS A 107 -18.35 -9.93 -11.40
CA HIS A 107 -16.91 -9.76 -11.21
C HIS A 107 -16.18 -10.82 -12.03
N TYR A 108 -15.55 -10.41 -13.13
CA TYR A 108 -14.74 -11.27 -13.98
C TYR A 108 -13.29 -11.18 -13.57
N PHE A 109 -12.57 -12.31 -13.56
CA PHE A 109 -11.16 -12.37 -13.18
C PHE A 109 -10.48 -13.59 -13.82
N GLY A 110 -9.16 -13.49 -14.05
CA GLY A 110 -8.32 -14.59 -14.47
C GLY A 110 -7.70 -15.30 -13.27
N ARG A 111 -7.53 -16.62 -13.37
CA ARG A 111 -6.68 -17.38 -12.47
C ARG A 111 -5.30 -17.50 -13.12
N GLY A 112 -4.26 -16.99 -12.42
CA GLY A 112 -2.86 -17.05 -12.86
C GLY A 112 -2.18 -18.35 -12.49
N GLY A 113 -0.88 -18.47 -12.83
CA GLY A 113 0.00 -19.55 -12.36
C GLY A 113 0.25 -20.71 -13.31
N GLU A 114 -0.48 -20.86 -14.43
CA GLU A 114 -0.20 -21.87 -15.43
C GLU A 114 0.09 -21.28 -16.81
N THR A 115 1.04 -21.89 -17.48
CA THR A 115 1.61 -21.51 -18.76
C THR A 115 0.60 -21.01 -19.80
N GLY A 116 0.56 -19.70 -19.98
CA GLY A 116 0.15 -19.04 -21.24
C GLY A 116 -1.32 -18.94 -21.57
N GLY A 117 -2.21 -19.65 -20.90
CA GLY A 117 -3.62 -19.71 -21.30
C GLY A 117 -4.64 -19.18 -20.30
N GLY A 118 -4.28 -18.88 -19.07
CA GLY A 118 -5.16 -18.43 -17.99
C GLY A 118 -6.57 -19.00 -18.00
N ILE A 119 -7.12 -19.36 -16.86
CA ILE A 119 -8.52 -19.78 -16.76
C ILE A 119 -9.32 -18.58 -16.27
N MET A 120 -10.35 -18.20 -17.04
CA MET A 120 -11.22 -17.09 -16.72
C MET A 120 -12.43 -17.57 -15.91
N TYR A 121 -12.81 -16.79 -14.90
CA TYR A 121 -13.97 -17.02 -14.05
C TYR A 121 -14.81 -15.75 -13.89
N PHE A 122 -16.04 -15.93 -13.44
CA PHE A 122 -16.84 -14.84 -12.90
C PHE A 122 -17.57 -15.28 -11.62
N SER A 123 -17.80 -14.31 -10.74
CA SER A 123 -18.75 -14.40 -9.62
C SER A 123 -19.85 -13.36 -9.80
N THR A 124 -21.02 -13.61 -9.22
CA THR A 124 -22.19 -12.72 -9.32
C THR A 124 -22.77 -12.39 -7.97
N ALA A 125 -23.44 -11.23 -7.86
CA ALA A 125 -24.16 -10.81 -6.66
C ALA A 125 -25.36 -9.93 -7.03
N GLU A 126 -26.36 -9.88 -6.14
CA GLU A 126 -27.50 -8.95 -6.25
C GLU A 126 -27.17 -7.55 -5.72
N GLN A 127 -26.17 -7.45 -4.82
CA GLN A 127 -25.67 -6.21 -4.24
C GLN A 127 -24.14 -6.18 -4.35
N PRO A 128 -23.51 -5.01 -4.47
CA PRO A 128 -22.06 -4.92 -4.65
C PRO A 128 -21.26 -5.44 -3.44
N GLU A 129 -21.85 -5.40 -2.26
CA GLU A 129 -21.29 -5.97 -1.02
C GLU A 129 -21.40 -7.51 -0.99
N GLY A 130 -22.21 -8.11 -1.85
CA GLY A 130 -22.48 -9.55 -1.91
C GLY A 130 -23.78 -9.95 -1.18
N PRO A 131 -23.94 -11.24 -0.80
CA PRO A 131 -22.95 -12.30 -0.97
C PRO A 131 -22.66 -12.63 -2.43
N TRP A 132 -21.39 -12.86 -2.72
CA TRP A 132 -20.93 -13.25 -4.06
C TRP A 132 -21.05 -14.76 -4.26
N SER A 133 -21.42 -15.16 -5.46
CA SER A 133 -21.51 -16.58 -5.81
C SER A 133 -20.14 -17.26 -5.84
N VAL A 134 -20.14 -18.58 -5.72
CA VAL A 134 -18.94 -19.38 -6.02
C VAL A 134 -18.53 -19.11 -7.48
N PRO A 135 -17.23 -18.93 -7.77
CA PRO A 135 -16.75 -18.65 -9.11
C PRO A 135 -17.18 -19.69 -10.14
N THR A 136 -17.69 -19.21 -11.27
CA THR A 136 -18.08 -20.03 -12.43
C THR A 136 -17.05 -19.84 -13.53
N GLN A 137 -16.54 -20.96 -14.09
CA GLN A 137 -15.58 -20.90 -15.18
C GLN A 137 -16.23 -20.39 -16.46
N VAL A 138 -15.57 -19.45 -17.14
CA VAL A 138 -15.95 -18.98 -18.47
C VAL A 138 -15.49 -19.99 -19.50
N GLN A 139 -16.39 -20.39 -20.41
CA GLN A 139 -16.08 -21.34 -21.48
C GLN A 139 -15.23 -20.67 -22.56
N VAL A 140 -14.22 -21.37 -23.04
CA VAL A 140 -13.39 -20.88 -24.14
C VAL A 140 -14.14 -21.06 -25.45
N PRO A 141 -14.39 -20.02 -26.25
CA PRO A 141 -15.01 -20.13 -27.57
C PRO A 141 -14.23 -21.08 -28.49
N ALA A 142 -14.96 -21.79 -29.33
CA ALA A 142 -14.35 -22.70 -30.30
C ALA A 142 -13.36 -21.95 -31.23
N GLY A 143 -12.14 -22.44 -31.33
CA GLY A 143 -11.09 -21.86 -32.15
C GLY A 143 -10.11 -20.93 -31.39
N LEU A 144 -10.42 -20.55 -30.17
CA LEU A 144 -9.46 -19.83 -29.31
C LEU A 144 -8.60 -20.81 -28.51
N PHE A 145 -7.34 -20.42 -28.26
CA PHE A 145 -6.43 -21.18 -27.41
C PHE A 145 -6.78 -21.07 -25.93
N GLY A 146 -7.33 -19.91 -25.52
CA GLY A 146 -7.70 -19.60 -24.14
C GLY A 146 -8.30 -18.20 -24.05
N LEU A 147 -8.67 -17.77 -22.84
CA LEU A 147 -9.18 -16.42 -22.57
C LEU A 147 -8.14 -15.54 -21.86
N GLY A 148 -7.02 -16.13 -21.41
CA GLY A 148 -5.86 -15.40 -20.89
C GLY A 148 -6.09 -14.78 -19.52
N VAL A 149 -5.42 -13.65 -19.32
CA VAL A 149 -5.36 -12.85 -18.07
C VAL A 149 -5.57 -11.39 -18.39
N ASP A 150 -5.45 -10.50 -17.38
CA ASP A 150 -5.58 -9.04 -17.51
C ASP A 150 -6.89 -8.62 -18.17
N ASN A 151 -7.97 -9.25 -17.78
CA ASN A 151 -9.28 -9.05 -18.37
C ASN A 151 -9.92 -7.72 -17.94
N SER A 152 -10.76 -7.18 -18.82
CA SER A 152 -11.75 -6.17 -18.47
C SER A 152 -13.07 -6.44 -19.20
N ILE A 153 -14.12 -5.71 -18.83
CA ILE A 153 -15.43 -5.78 -19.46
C ILE A 153 -15.72 -4.45 -20.14
N PHE A 154 -16.25 -4.52 -21.34
CA PHE A 154 -16.81 -3.36 -22.04
C PHE A 154 -18.30 -3.59 -22.29
N ILE A 155 -19.12 -2.63 -21.87
CA ILE A 155 -20.56 -2.59 -22.17
C ILE A 155 -20.79 -1.51 -23.22
N ASP A 156 -21.29 -1.89 -24.38
CA ASP A 156 -21.68 -0.96 -25.44
C ASP A 156 -23.14 -0.52 -25.20
N GLU A 157 -23.29 0.66 -24.62
CA GLU A 157 -24.61 1.23 -24.25
C GLU A 157 -25.54 1.44 -25.46
N ASP A 158 -24.99 1.67 -26.67
CA ASP A 158 -25.79 1.89 -27.87
C ASP A 158 -26.45 0.61 -28.38
N THR A 159 -25.80 -0.53 -28.23
CA THR A 159 -26.28 -1.83 -28.68
C THR A 159 -26.83 -2.70 -27.56
N GLY A 160 -26.53 -2.38 -26.31
CA GLY A 160 -26.83 -3.21 -25.15
C GLY A 160 -26.01 -4.50 -25.09
N LYS A 161 -24.99 -4.65 -25.92
CA LYS A 161 -24.07 -5.78 -25.90
C LYS A 161 -22.93 -5.54 -24.95
N TRP A 162 -22.36 -6.63 -24.41
CA TRP A 162 -21.19 -6.56 -23.57
C TRP A 162 -20.15 -7.59 -23.99
N TYR A 163 -18.88 -7.25 -23.70
CA TYR A 163 -17.73 -7.97 -24.20
C TYR A 163 -16.70 -8.18 -23.09
N LEU A 164 -16.16 -9.39 -23.02
CA LEU A 164 -14.96 -9.69 -22.27
C LEU A 164 -13.73 -9.37 -23.13
N LEU A 165 -12.91 -8.44 -22.67
CA LEU A 165 -11.62 -8.13 -23.25
C LEU A 165 -10.59 -9.03 -22.61
N THR A 166 -9.77 -9.68 -23.40
CA THR A 166 -8.85 -10.70 -22.92
C THR A 166 -7.56 -10.68 -23.71
N LYS A 167 -6.50 -11.14 -23.09
CA LYS A 167 -5.21 -11.39 -23.69
C LYS A 167 -4.79 -12.82 -23.38
N ALA A 168 -4.79 -13.69 -24.39
CA ALA A 168 -4.40 -15.09 -24.25
C ALA A 168 -2.99 -15.33 -24.80
N GLY A 169 -2.06 -15.68 -23.92
CA GLY A 169 -0.65 -15.90 -24.29
C GLY A 169 0.06 -14.60 -24.71
N GLU A 170 1.13 -14.74 -25.48
CA GLU A 170 1.96 -13.59 -25.90
C GLU A 170 1.39 -12.79 -27.06
N SER A 171 0.35 -13.27 -27.73
CA SER A 171 -0.03 -12.74 -29.04
C SER A 171 -1.52 -12.63 -29.35
N ASN A 172 -2.43 -12.89 -28.42
CA ASN A 172 -3.84 -12.97 -28.73
C ASN A 172 -4.66 -11.98 -27.91
N ASN A 173 -5.13 -10.90 -28.53
CA ASN A 173 -6.10 -9.97 -27.96
C ASN A 173 -7.46 -10.17 -28.62
N HIS A 174 -8.51 -10.33 -27.81
CA HIS A 174 -9.86 -10.57 -28.29
C HIS A 174 -10.90 -9.76 -27.53
N LEU A 175 -11.99 -9.42 -28.22
CA LEU A 175 -13.26 -9.04 -27.60
C LEU A 175 -14.23 -10.20 -27.79
N VAL A 176 -14.63 -10.81 -26.70
CA VAL A 176 -15.55 -11.97 -26.72
C VAL A 176 -16.93 -11.50 -26.29
N GLU A 177 -17.93 -11.55 -27.19
CA GLU A 177 -19.31 -11.18 -26.87
C GLU A 177 -19.88 -12.14 -25.82
N LEU A 178 -20.48 -11.60 -24.76
CA LEU A 178 -21.10 -12.35 -23.68
C LEU A 178 -22.63 -12.39 -23.81
N GLY A 179 -23.21 -13.53 -23.43
CA GLY A 179 -24.66 -13.70 -23.28
C GLY A 179 -25.18 -13.26 -21.92
N ASN A 180 -26.49 -13.32 -21.72
CA ASN A 180 -27.15 -12.96 -20.46
C ASN A 180 -26.77 -13.88 -19.28
N ASP A 181 -26.19 -15.02 -19.57
CA ASP A 181 -25.69 -15.99 -18.58
C ASP A 181 -24.21 -15.77 -18.22
N GLY A 182 -23.60 -14.73 -18.76
CA GLY A 182 -22.19 -14.41 -18.54
C GLY A 182 -21.20 -15.27 -19.34
N GLN A 183 -21.70 -16.17 -20.18
CA GLN A 183 -20.89 -17.04 -21.03
C GLN A 183 -20.74 -16.47 -22.45
N PRO A 184 -19.64 -16.82 -23.17
CA PRO A 184 -19.47 -16.41 -24.56
C PRO A 184 -20.60 -16.86 -25.50
N THR A 185 -21.07 -15.96 -26.34
CA THR A 185 -22.07 -16.26 -27.39
C THR A 185 -21.46 -17.01 -28.58
N GLY A 186 -20.14 -17.04 -28.69
CA GLY A 186 -19.40 -17.54 -29.83
C GLY A 186 -18.98 -16.45 -30.82
N VAL A 187 -19.43 -15.20 -30.63
CA VAL A 187 -18.97 -14.05 -31.41
C VAL A 187 -17.65 -13.54 -30.79
N VAL A 188 -16.61 -13.46 -31.62
CA VAL A 188 -15.29 -13.00 -31.22
C VAL A 188 -14.78 -11.98 -32.24
N LEU A 189 -14.33 -10.82 -31.77
CA LEU A 189 -13.58 -9.86 -32.57
C LEU A 189 -12.08 -10.10 -32.27
N ASP A 190 -11.35 -10.50 -33.30
CA ASP A 190 -9.93 -10.91 -33.18
C ASP A 190 -9.00 -9.74 -33.46
N LEU A 191 -8.40 -9.19 -32.41
CA LEU A 191 -7.42 -8.11 -32.49
C LEU A 191 -5.97 -8.65 -32.41
N THR A 192 -5.73 -9.92 -32.76
CA THR A 192 -4.41 -10.56 -32.72
C THR A 192 -3.38 -9.83 -33.58
N TRP A 193 -3.80 -9.06 -34.60
CA TRP A 193 -2.96 -8.21 -35.41
C TRP A 193 -2.23 -7.12 -34.60
N LEU A 194 -2.65 -6.79 -33.39
CA LEU A 194 -1.89 -5.96 -32.44
C LEU A 194 -0.53 -6.59 -32.04
N ASN A 195 -0.41 -7.92 -32.19
CA ASN A 195 0.77 -8.69 -31.78
C ASN A 195 1.28 -9.55 -32.96
N PRO A 196 2.46 -9.32 -33.51
CA PRO A 196 3.59 -8.50 -33.02
C PRO A 196 3.46 -7.01 -33.30
N GLY A 197 2.34 -6.44 -33.30
CA GLY A 197 2.00 -5.04 -33.47
C GLY A 197 2.43 -4.40 -34.81
N PRO A 198 1.57 -3.65 -35.46
CA PRO A 198 1.96 -2.81 -36.59
C PRO A 198 3.00 -1.78 -36.15
N ALA A 199 3.88 -1.35 -37.06
CA ALA A 199 4.72 -0.21 -36.78
C ALA A 199 3.83 0.98 -36.33
N PRO A 200 4.12 1.65 -35.22
CA PRO A 200 5.40 1.71 -34.51
C PRO A 200 5.56 0.71 -33.35
N TYR A 201 4.72 -0.31 -33.21
CA TYR A 201 4.74 -1.30 -32.09
C TYR A 201 5.45 -2.60 -32.48
N PRO A 202 6.76 -2.57 -32.75
CA PRO A 202 7.47 -3.74 -33.29
C PRO A 202 7.67 -4.86 -32.27
N TYR A 203 7.19 -4.72 -31.04
CA TYR A 203 7.61 -5.57 -29.94
C TYR A 203 6.56 -6.45 -29.34
N GLY A 204 5.36 -6.53 -29.92
CA GLY A 204 4.30 -7.41 -29.47
C GLY A 204 3.88 -7.18 -28.01
N TRP A 205 2.98 -8.02 -27.51
CA TRP A 205 2.57 -8.07 -26.10
C TRP A 205 1.79 -6.84 -25.60
N ALA A 206 0.64 -6.61 -26.23
CA ALA A 206 -0.36 -5.64 -25.77
C ALA A 206 -1.17 -6.27 -24.62
N GLU A 207 -0.97 -5.82 -23.37
CA GLU A 207 -1.61 -6.39 -22.17
C GLU A 207 -2.50 -5.37 -21.45
N GLY A 208 -3.32 -5.81 -20.47
CA GLY A 208 -4.23 -4.96 -19.73
C GLY A 208 -5.24 -4.24 -20.62
N PRO A 209 -5.97 -4.94 -21.54
CA PRO A 209 -6.85 -4.28 -22.47
C PRO A 209 -8.06 -3.68 -21.74
N VAL A 210 -8.36 -2.42 -22.05
CA VAL A 210 -9.55 -1.71 -21.56
C VAL A 210 -10.20 -0.94 -22.68
N MET A 211 -11.52 -0.75 -22.58
CA MET A 211 -12.28 0.03 -23.56
C MET A 211 -13.22 1.03 -22.89
N TRP A 212 -13.47 2.10 -23.61
CA TRP A 212 -14.52 3.08 -23.32
C TRP A 212 -15.02 3.74 -24.60
N LYS A 213 -16.12 4.45 -24.50
CA LYS A 213 -16.69 5.21 -25.61
C LYS A 213 -16.67 6.70 -25.29
N TYR A 214 -16.23 7.53 -26.26
CA TYR A 214 -16.24 8.96 -26.13
C TYR A 214 -16.51 9.64 -27.46
N LYS A 215 -17.51 10.54 -27.49
CA LYS A 215 -17.92 11.29 -28.68
C LYS A 215 -18.13 10.43 -29.93
N GLY A 216 -18.76 9.26 -29.77
CA GLY A 216 -19.07 8.35 -30.86
C GLY A 216 -17.93 7.44 -31.33
N TYR A 217 -16.75 7.54 -30.70
CA TYR A 217 -15.63 6.64 -30.97
C TYR A 217 -15.48 5.60 -29.86
N TYR A 218 -15.12 4.40 -30.26
CA TYR A 218 -14.61 3.33 -29.40
C TYR A 218 -13.11 3.55 -29.22
N TYR A 219 -12.66 3.53 -27.99
CA TYR A 219 -11.24 3.58 -27.62
C TYR A 219 -10.85 2.24 -27.03
N TYR A 220 -9.76 1.66 -27.52
CA TYR A 220 -9.14 0.48 -26.98
C TYR A 220 -7.74 0.84 -26.54
N SER A 221 -7.43 0.64 -25.26
CA SER A 221 -6.13 0.96 -24.69
C SER A 221 -5.47 -0.29 -24.13
N PHE A 222 -4.15 -0.32 -24.19
CA PHE A 222 -3.34 -1.45 -23.74
C PHE A 222 -1.97 -0.97 -23.26
N ALA A 223 -1.38 -1.72 -22.32
CA ALA A 223 -0.01 -1.54 -21.88
C ALA A 223 0.94 -2.34 -22.76
N GLN A 224 2.10 -1.76 -23.04
CA GLN A 224 3.18 -2.46 -23.72
C GLN A 224 4.15 -3.00 -22.68
N HIS A 225 4.21 -4.31 -22.55
CA HIS A 225 4.92 -5.02 -21.48
C HIS A 225 6.40 -4.64 -21.31
N LEU A 226 7.16 -4.56 -22.41
CA LEU A 226 8.61 -4.36 -22.34
C LEU A 226 9.04 -2.99 -21.87
N TYR A 227 8.24 -1.95 -22.16
CA TYR A 227 8.58 -0.56 -21.87
C TYR A 227 7.73 0.05 -20.74
N GLY A 228 6.63 -0.62 -20.33
CA GLY A 228 5.68 -0.09 -19.36
C GLY A 228 5.02 1.20 -19.84
N GLU A 229 4.76 1.30 -21.14
CA GLU A 229 4.10 2.43 -21.80
C GLU A 229 2.64 2.09 -22.06
N GLN A 230 1.78 3.09 -22.08
CA GLN A 230 0.36 2.96 -22.35
C GLN A 230 0.02 3.52 -23.73
N TYR A 231 -0.63 2.69 -24.55
CA TYR A 231 -1.04 3.04 -25.91
C TYR A 231 -2.55 3.01 -26.04
N VAL A 232 -3.06 3.66 -27.10
CA VAL A 232 -4.48 3.70 -27.40
C VAL A 232 -4.71 3.68 -28.90
N MET A 233 -5.76 3.00 -29.32
CA MET A 233 -6.34 3.10 -30.65
C MET A 233 -7.80 3.47 -30.57
N ARG A 234 -8.35 4.02 -31.65
CA ARG A 234 -9.79 4.33 -31.75
C ARG A 234 -10.38 4.00 -33.11
N SER A 235 -11.67 3.70 -33.10
CA SER A 235 -12.49 3.50 -34.30
C SER A 235 -13.88 4.09 -34.08
N ASP A 236 -14.57 4.48 -35.14
CA ASP A 236 -16.00 4.83 -35.08
C ASP A 236 -16.91 3.58 -35.15
N THR A 237 -16.34 2.42 -35.38
CA THR A 237 -17.06 1.14 -35.51
C THR A 237 -16.35 0.08 -34.63
N LEU A 238 -17.13 -0.70 -33.89
CA LEU A 238 -16.59 -1.83 -33.15
C LEU A 238 -16.40 -3.02 -34.11
N THR A 239 -15.14 -3.28 -34.47
CA THR A 239 -14.76 -4.28 -35.49
C THR A 239 -13.37 -4.86 -35.23
N ASP A 240 -13.06 -6.01 -35.82
CA ASP A 240 -11.73 -6.62 -35.87
C ASP A 240 -10.93 -6.25 -37.13
N ASP A 241 -11.48 -5.42 -38.04
CA ASP A 241 -10.77 -4.89 -39.20
C ASP A 241 -9.72 -3.85 -38.77
N GLU A 242 -8.45 -4.21 -38.90
CA GLU A 242 -7.29 -3.32 -38.57
C GLU A 242 -7.42 -1.95 -39.23
N SER A 243 -7.92 -1.90 -40.50
CA SER A 243 -8.01 -0.66 -41.29
C SER A 243 -9.00 0.36 -40.70
N ALA A 244 -9.95 -0.07 -39.88
CA ALA A 244 -10.91 0.81 -39.19
C ALA A 244 -10.33 1.50 -37.96
N TRP A 245 -9.17 1.07 -37.47
CA TRP A 245 -8.57 1.57 -36.25
C TRP A 245 -7.45 2.58 -36.55
N THR A 246 -7.48 3.71 -35.87
CA THR A 246 -6.37 4.67 -35.84
C THR A 246 -5.60 4.51 -34.53
N ILE A 247 -4.32 4.18 -34.62
CA ILE A 247 -3.44 3.92 -33.48
C ILE A 247 -2.57 5.16 -33.20
N VAL A 248 -2.45 5.56 -31.95
CA VAL A 248 -1.48 6.59 -31.51
C VAL A 248 -0.11 5.93 -31.35
N GLY A 249 0.88 6.48 -32.04
CA GLY A 249 2.25 5.97 -32.06
C GLY A 249 3.10 6.27 -30.83
N ASP A 250 2.58 7.03 -29.87
CA ASP A 250 3.30 7.48 -28.69
C ASP A 250 2.58 7.06 -27.40
N ASN A 251 3.33 6.99 -26.31
CA ASN A 251 2.79 6.83 -24.96
C ASN A 251 1.79 7.96 -24.65
N ILE A 252 0.61 7.61 -24.14
CA ILE A 252 -0.42 8.60 -23.77
C ILE A 252 -0.09 9.37 -22.49
N PHE A 253 0.87 8.90 -21.69
CA PHE A 253 1.41 9.65 -20.55
C PHE A 253 2.45 10.65 -21.00
N THR A 254 2.27 11.92 -20.62
CA THR A 254 3.10 13.06 -21.06
C THR A 254 3.55 13.92 -19.87
N GLY A 255 4.55 14.78 -20.10
CA GLY A 255 5.07 15.69 -19.10
C GLY A 255 6.29 15.13 -18.35
N THR A 256 6.53 15.63 -17.14
CA THR A 256 7.68 15.23 -16.32
C THR A 256 7.21 14.24 -15.25
N PRO A 257 7.78 13.03 -15.19
CA PRO A 257 7.44 12.09 -14.14
C PRO A 257 7.74 12.63 -12.74
N GLY A 258 6.82 12.36 -11.79
CA GLY A 258 6.98 12.67 -10.37
C GLY A 258 7.50 11.48 -9.56
N THR A 259 6.84 11.20 -8.45
CA THR A 259 7.13 10.03 -7.59
C THR A 259 6.90 8.70 -8.33
N TYR A 260 6.01 8.68 -9.32
CA TYR A 260 5.63 7.53 -10.12
C TYR A 260 5.96 7.81 -11.58
N ASN A 261 6.92 7.09 -12.15
CA ASN A 261 7.52 7.46 -13.45
C ASN A 261 7.18 6.52 -14.61
N ARG A 262 6.45 5.45 -14.37
CA ARG A 262 5.99 4.50 -15.39
C ARG A 262 4.57 4.01 -15.12
N PRO A 263 3.59 4.92 -14.98
CA PRO A 263 2.20 4.50 -14.84
C PRO A 263 1.75 3.83 -16.13
N ASN A 264 1.09 2.70 -15.98
CA ASN A 264 0.52 1.91 -17.07
C ASN A 264 -0.68 1.09 -16.57
N HIS A 265 -1.22 0.17 -17.39
CA HIS A 265 -2.45 -0.57 -17.09
C HIS A 265 -3.53 0.38 -16.57
N ILE A 266 -3.93 1.36 -17.40
CA ILE A 266 -5.04 2.25 -17.02
C ILE A 266 -6.34 1.47 -16.94
N SER A 267 -7.22 1.89 -16.04
CA SER A 267 -8.62 1.44 -16.03
C SER A 267 -9.40 1.98 -17.23
N PRO A 268 -10.60 1.45 -17.53
CA PRO A 268 -11.54 2.17 -18.39
C PRO A 268 -11.72 3.62 -17.93
N VAL A 269 -11.81 4.53 -18.89
CA VAL A 269 -11.98 5.97 -18.59
C VAL A 269 -13.44 6.22 -18.22
N VAL A 270 -13.67 6.83 -17.07
CA VAL A 270 -14.99 7.31 -16.64
C VAL A 270 -15.14 8.79 -16.92
N MET A 271 -16.33 9.19 -17.37
CA MET A 271 -16.69 10.58 -17.59
C MET A 271 -17.60 11.06 -16.49
N LEU A 272 -17.35 12.28 -16.00
CA LEU A 272 -18.16 12.95 -15.01
C LEU A 272 -19.15 13.91 -15.68
N ASP A 273 -20.18 14.31 -14.92
CA ASP A 273 -21.23 15.20 -15.40
C ASP A 273 -20.71 16.59 -15.77
N ASP A 274 -19.57 17.03 -15.19
CA ASP A 274 -18.85 18.26 -15.54
C ASP A 274 -18.02 18.17 -16.84
N SER A 275 -18.13 17.02 -17.54
CA SER A 275 -17.36 16.69 -18.76
C SER A 275 -15.86 16.45 -18.53
N THR A 276 -15.41 16.30 -17.31
CA THR A 276 -14.05 15.82 -17.02
C THR A 276 -13.99 14.28 -17.12
N SER A 277 -12.82 13.77 -17.45
CA SER A 277 -12.59 12.33 -17.63
C SER A 277 -11.45 11.86 -16.72
N TRP A 278 -11.61 10.68 -16.12
CA TRP A 278 -10.70 10.16 -15.13
C TRP A 278 -10.42 8.66 -15.32
N THR A 279 -9.24 8.25 -14.92
CA THR A 279 -8.82 6.84 -14.91
C THR A 279 -7.95 6.56 -13.70
N ILE A 280 -7.88 5.31 -13.29
CA ILE A 280 -6.89 4.81 -12.34
C ILE A 280 -5.81 4.08 -13.14
N ALA A 281 -4.55 4.41 -12.91
CA ALA A 281 -3.40 3.66 -13.41
C ALA A 281 -2.66 3.03 -12.25
N HIS A 282 -1.79 2.07 -12.50
CA HIS A 282 -0.86 1.64 -11.48
C HIS A 282 0.58 2.05 -11.79
N SER A 283 1.41 2.18 -10.77
CA SER A 283 2.87 2.32 -10.91
C SER A 283 3.59 1.93 -9.63
N TYR A 284 4.80 1.39 -9.81
CA TYR A 284 5.75 1.30 -8.71
C TYR A 284 6.32 2.68 -8.38
N HIS A 285 6.78 2.83 -7.15
CA HIS A 285 7.53 4.01 -6.74
C HIS A 285 8.82 4.14 -7.55
N SER A 286 9.15 5.35 -8.04
CA SER A 286 10.34 5.61 -8.87
C SER A 286 11.65 5.44 -8.11
N ASN A 287 11.64 5.65 -6.79
CA ASN A 287 12.77 5.32 -5.92
C ASN A 287 12.78 3.81 -5.67
N SER A 288 13.82 3.13 -6.15
CA SER A 288 13.97 1.67 -6.03
C SER A 288 13.96 1.15 -4.59
N ASN A 289 14.28 2.01 -3.61
CA ASN A 289 14.21 1.64 -2.19
C ASN A 289 12.78 1.50 -1.66
N TRP A 290 11.76 1.92 -2.45
CA TRP A 290 10.34 1.80 -2.11
C TRP A 290 9.56 1.02 -3.16
N TYR A 291 10.27 0.24 -3.96
CA TYR A 291 9.67 -0.57 -5.01
C TYR A 291 8.60 -1.53 -4.45
N ALA A 292 8.86 -2.08 -3.27
CA ALA A 292 7.98 -3.05 -2.63
C ALA A 292 6.73 -2.44 -1.94
N HIS A 293 6.47 -1.14 -2.08
CA HIS A 293 5.10 -0.63 -1.89
C HIS A 293 4.12 -1.16 -2.95
N GLY A 294 4.64 -1.83 -3.98
CA GLY A 294 3.85 -2.46 -5.02
C GLY A 294 3.37 -1.49 -6.09
N ARG A 295 2.43 -1.97 -6.89
CA ARG A 295 1.79 -1.23 -7.98
C ARG A 295 0.59 -0.46 -7.42
N GLN A 296 0.84 0.76 -6.96
CA GLN A 296 -0.15 1.56 -6.24
C GLN A 296 -1.16 2.21 -7.18
N GLY A 297 -2.40 2.38 -6.72
CA GLY A 297 -3.49 2.98 -7.51
C GLY A 297 -3.37 4.50 -7.60
N LEU A 298 -3.19 5.01 -8.83
CA LEU A 298 -2.97 6.42 -9.14
C LEU A 298 -4.17 6.99 -9.88
N LEU A 299 -4.84 7.98 -9.31
CA LEU A 299 -5.91 8.70 -9.99
C LEU A 299 -5.30 9.72 -10.98
N CYS A 300 -5.73 9.66 -12.23
CA CYS A 300 -5.24 10.49 -13.30
C CYS A 300 -6.39 11.14 -14.07
N GLN A 301 -6.31 12.45 -14.30
CA GLN A 301 -7.22 13.13 -15.20
C GLN A 301 -6.85 12.84 -16.66
N VAL A 302 -7.84 12.53 -17.48
CA VAL A 302 -7.71 12.30 -18.91
C VAL A 302 -8.21 13.52 -19.67
N THR A 303 -7.37 14.07 -20.52
CA THR A 303 -7.75 15.10 -21.49
C THR A 303 -7.68 14.54 -22.90
N TYR A 304 -8.24 15.26 -23.86
CA TYR A 304 -8.19 14.83 -25.27
C TYR A 304 -7.54 15.94 -26.10
N ASN A 305 -6.56 15.57 -26.94
CA ASN A 305 -5.91 16.48 -27.85
C ASN A 305 -6.83 16.89 -29.03
N ASP A 306 -6.36 17.80 -29.89
CA ASP A 306 -7.13 18.29 -31.05
C ASP A 306 -7.51 17.19 -32.05
N GLN A 307 -6.79 16.09 -32.05
CA GLN A 307 -7.11 14.91 -32.86
C GLN A 307 -8.09 13.96 -32.15
N GLY A 308 -8.50 14.27 -30.91
CA GLY A 308 -9.44 13.48 -30.10
C GLY A 308 -8.82 12.24 -29.44
N PHE A 309 -7.51 12.16 -29.27
CA PHE A 309 -6.85 11.08 -28.54
C PHE A 309 -6.62 11.46 -27.07
N PRO A 310 -6.72 10.51 -26.13
CA PRO A 310 -6.48 10.77 -24.72
C PRO A 310 -5.03 11.13 -24.46
N VAL A 311 -4.84 12.06 -23.55
CA VAL A 311 -3.54 12.51 -23.02
C VAL A 311 -3.64 12.58 -21.50
N ILE A 312 -2.69 11.98 -20.82
CA ILE A 312 -2.62 11.93 -19.37
C ILE A 312 -1.32 12.56 -18.92
N GLN A 313 -1.37 13.49 -17.97
CA GLN A 313 -0.17 14.02 -17.37
C GLN A 313 0.38 13.00 -16.35
N TYR A 314 1.71 12.81 -16.32
CA TYR A 314 2.32 12.03 -15.24
C TYR A 314 1.91 12.60 -13.88
N PRO A 315 1.51 11.74 -12.93
CA PRO A 315 1.18 12.19 -11.58
C PRO A 315 2.37 12.93 -10.94
N PRO A 316 2.19 14.19 -10.52
CA PRO A 316 3.27 14.93 -9.89
C PRO A 316 3.51 14.45 -8.44
N SER A 317 4.64 14.84 -7.85
CA SER A 317 4.95 14.61 -6.44
C SER A 317 4.29 15.62 -5.49
N SER A 318 3.46 16.51 -6.02
CA SER A 318 2.74 17.56 -5.30
C SER A 318 1.23 17.33 -5.38
N PRO A 319 0.43 17.93 -4.49
CA PRO A 319 -1.01 17.86 -4.57
C PRO A 319 -1.55 18.40 -5.90
N VAL A 320 -2.59 17.77 -6.40
CA VAL A 320 -3.31 18.13 -7.62
C VAL A 320 -4.79 18.38 -7.34
N GLN A 321 -5.47 19.08 -8.25
CA GLN A 321 -6.90 19.35 -8.14
C GLN A 321 -7.69 18.04 -8.16
N ALA A 322 -8.55 17.85 -7.17
CA ALA A 322 -9.47 16.72 -7.10
C ALA A 322 -10.63 16.87 -8.10
N PRO A 323 -11.29 15.75 -8.49
CA PRO A 323 -12.56 15.82 -9.20
C PRO A 323 -13.59 16.69 -8.45
N ASP A 324 -14.42 17.42 -9.18
CA ASP A 324 -15.50 18.23 -8.56
C ASP A 324 -16.69 17.32 -8.21
N LEU A 325 -16.49 16.49 -7.22
CA LEU A 325 -17.45 15.55 -6.68
C LEU A 325 -17.60 15.76 -5.17
N PRO A 326 -18.80 15.53 -4.60
CA PRO A 326 -19.01 15.65 -3.17
C PRO A 326 -18.30 14.51 -2.43
N SER A 327 -17.58 14.83 -1.37
CA SER A 327 -17.07 13.82 -0.44
C SER A 327 -18.23 13.12 0.28
N SER A 328 -18.15 11.80 0.37
CA SER A 328 -19.14 10.97 1.05
C SER A 328 -18.88 10.80 2.55
N GLY A 329 -17.80 11.39 3.07
CA GLY A 329 -17.32 11.11 4.43
C GLY A 329 -16.57 9.77 4.56
N ILE A 330 -16.23 9.11 3.45
CA ILE A 330 -15.29 7.99 3.44
C ILE A 330 -13.92 8.53 3.87
N PRO A 331 -13.20 7.85 4.80
CA PRO A 331 -11.89 8.27 5.24
C PRO A 331 -10.85 8.31 4.11
N TRP A 332 -9.80 9.13 4.27
CA TRP A 332 -8.69 9.23 3.30
C TRP A 332 -7.96 7.92 3.01
N MET A 333 -7.97 7.03 3.96
CA MET A 333 -7.34 5.72 3.84
C MET A 333 -8.34 4.65 4.28
N VAL A 334 -8.37 3.53 3.58
CA VAL A 334 -9.11 2.34 4.01
C VAL A 334 -8.79 2.07 5.48
N PRO A 335 -9.79 1.98 6.37
CA PRO A 335 -9.57 1.68 7.78
C PRO A 335 -8.81 0.37 7.94
N LYS A 336 -7.71 0.42 8.68
CA LYS A 336 -6.83 -0.75 8.90
C LYS A 336 -6.93 -1.31 10.31
N SER A 337 -7.29 -0.49 11.31
CA SER A 337 -7.55 -0.96 12.68
C SER A 337 -8.81 -1.82 12.74
N ASP A 338 -8.79 -2.85 13.59
CA ASP A 338 -9.92 -3.75 13.83
C ASP A 338 -9.90 -4.20 15.29
N MET A 339 -11.04 -4.11 15.97
CA MET A 339 -11.21 -4.56 17.36
C MET A 339 -11.86 -5.94 17.44
N PHE A 340 -12.12 -6.54 16.28
CA PHE A 340 -12.75 -7.87 16.14
C PHE A 340 -14.11 -8.03 16.85
N ASP A 341 -14.82 -6.92 17.10
CA ASP A 341 -16.15 -6.92 17.74
C ASP A 341 -17.29 -7.36 16.80
N ALA A 342 -17.02 -7.43 15.51
CA ALA A 342 -18.01 -7.86 14.52
C ALA A 342 -18.18 -9.38 14.51
N THR A 343 -19.34 -9.86 14.04
CA THR A 343 -19.60 -11.31 13.87
C THR A 343 -18.97 -11.89 12.61
N THR A 344 -18.50 -11.04 11.70
CA THR A 344 -17.82 -11.42 10.45
C THR A 344 -16.54 -10.63 10.28
N LEU A 345 -15.51 -11.26 9.73
CA LEU A 345 -14.25 -10.59 9.45
C LEU A 345 -14.47 -9.48 8.41
N SER A 346 -13.91 -8.29 8.68
CA SER A 346 -13.97 -7.16 7.78
C SER A 346 -13.38 -7.52 6.39
N PRO A 347 -13.99 -7.08 5.28
CA PRO A 347 -13.45 -7.30 3.95
C PRO A 347 -12.11 -6.57 3.72
N ASN A 348 -11.67 -5.72 4.64
CA ASN A 348 -10.34 -5.11 4.62
C ASN A 348 -9.22 -6.16 4.80
N TRP A 349 -9.50 -7.28 5.46
CA TRP A 349 -8.58 -8.37 5.64
C TRP A 349 -8.58 -9.31 4.44
N SER A 350 -7.40 -9.68 3.96
CA SER A 350 -7.21 -10.76 3.00
C SER A 350 -6.50 -11.93 3.66
N PHE A 351 -6.77 -13.14 3.19
CA PHE A 351 -5.93 -14.29 3.48
C PHE A 351 -4.80 -14.40 2.45
N LEU A 352 -3.68 -14.92 2.86
CA LEU A 352 -2.58 -15.22 1.95
C LEU A 352 -2.72 -16.66 1.45
N GLY A 353 -3.11 -16.81 0.19
CA GLY A 353 -3.36 -18.12 -0.40
C GLY A 353 -4.67 -18.77 0.09
N TYR A 354 -4.81 -20.05 -0.21
CA TYR A 354 -5.98 -20.84 0.19
C TYR A 354 -6.01 -21.06 1.70
N THR A 355 -7.17 -20.91 2.30
CA THR A 355 -7.43 -21.32 3.70
C THR A 355 -8.83 -21.90 3.85
N SER A 356 -9.00 -22.76 4.84
CA SER A 356 -10.34 -23.27 5.18
C SER A 356 -11.10 -22.27 6.04
N SER A 357 -12.37 -22.06 5.76
CA SER A 357 -13.24 -21.23 6.61
C SER A 357 -13.36 -21.70 8.06
N ALA A 358 -12.94 -22.94 8.35
CA ALA A 358 -12.91 -23.47 9.72
C ALA A 358 -11.68 -23.01 10.52
N THR A 359 -10.70 -22.38 9.92
CA THR A 359 -9.43 -21.98 10.56
C THR A 359 -9.44 -20.60 11.18
N TYR A 360 -10.55 -19.88 11.11
CA TYR A 360 -10.72 -18.61 11.80
C TYR A 360 -12.15 -18.42 12.29
N SER A 361 -12.34 -17.63 13.32
CA SER A 361 -13.66 -17.32 13.87
C SER A 361 -13.63 -16.08 14.75
N LEU A 362 -14.71 -15.30 14.71
CA LEU A 362 -14.99 -14.19 15.66
C LEU A 362 -16.03 -14.60 16.73
N GLU A 363 -16.51 -15.85 16.72
CA GLU A 363 -17.56 -16.34 17.62
C GLU A 363 -17.03 -17.28 18.69
N VAL A 364 -15.83 -17.87 18.54
CA VAL A 364 -15.23 -18.80 19.53
C VAL A 364 -14.94 -18.07 20.84
N GLN A 365 -14.49 -16.83 20.76
CA GLN A 365 -14.32 -15.92 21.87
C GLN A 365 -14.78 -14.54 21.41
N GLU A 366 -15.86 -14.03 21.99
CA GLU A 366 -16.44 -12.74 21.63
C GLU A 366 -15.41 -11.61 21.78
N GLY A 367 -15.31 -10.74 20.76
CA GLY A 367 -14.32 -9.66 20.69
C GLY A 367 -12.89 -10.10 20.38
N TRP A 368 -12.68 -11.37 20.01
CA TRP A 368 -11.36 -11.90 19.66
C TRP A 368 -11.39 -12.66 18.32
N LEU A 369 -10.41 -12.42 17.51
CA LEU A 369 -10.15 -13.25 16.33
C LEU A 369 -9.44 -14.55 16.77
N TYR A 370 -10.13 -15.68 16.66
CA TYR A 370 -9.48 -16.99 16.64
C TYR A 370 -8.83 -17.23 15.29
N LEU A 371 -7.57 -17.63 15.28
CA LEU A 371 -6.85 -17.98 14.05
C LEU A 371 -6.06 -19.28 14.29
N GLU A 372 -6.26 -20.26 13.41
CA GLU A 372 -5.62 -21.58 13.47
C GLU A 372 -4.78 -21.83 12.21
N PRO A 373 -3.60 -22.47 12.30
CA PRO A 373 -2.81 -22.82 11.13
C PRO A 373 -3.60 -23.69 10.15
N TYR A 374 -3.50 -23.35 8.85
CA TYR A 374 -3.83 -24.23 7.75
C TYR A 374 -2.53 -24.81 7.20
N GLY A 375 -2.29 -26.09 7.41
CA GLY A 375 -0.95 -26.67 7.23
C GLY A 375 0.00 -26.22 8.35
N GLU A 376 1.07 -25.49 8.00
CA GLU A 376 2.06 -25.01 8.98
C GLU A 376 1.69 -23.66 9.59
N SER A 377 1.01 -22.79 8.83
CA SER A 377 0.72 -21.40 9.21
C SER A 377 -0.63 -20.94 8.68
N ASN A 378 -1.11 -19.83 9.18
CA ASN A 378 -2.23 -19.07 8.63
C ASN A 378 -2.01 -17.59 8.88
N THR A 379 -2.46 -16.73 7.95
CA THR A 379 -2.23 -15.31 8.05
C THR A 379 -3.36 -14.50 7.46
N ILE A 380 -3.68 -13.37 8.13
CA ILE A 380 -4.54 -12.33 7.59
C ILE A 380 -3.74 -11.06 7.40
N ILE A 381 -3.93 -10.39 6.27
CA ILE A 381 -3.10 -9.29 5.81
C ILE A 381 -3.90 -8.13 5.26
N GLN A 382 -3.23 -6.98 5.26
CA GLN A 382 -3.64 -5.77 4.58
C GLN A 382 -2.43 -5.20 3.81
N ASN A 383 -2.69 -4.37 2.79
CA ASN A 383 -1.62 -3.75 2.02
C ASN A 383 -0.78 -2.79 2.88
N ASP A 384 0.53 -2.83 2.66
CA ASP A 384 1.49 -1.86 3.20
C ASP A 384 1.96 -0.93 2.08
N GLY A 385 1.60 0.34 2.16
CA GLY A 385 1.97 1.37 1.16
C GLY A 385 2.49 2.64 1.79
N GLU A 386 2.89 2.61 3.06
CA GLU A 386 3.31 3.79 3.80
C GLU A 386 4.67 3.63 4.48
N HIS A 387 5.38 4.76 4.61
CA HIS A 387 6.75 4.82 5.11
C HIS A 387 6.85 4.71 6.64
N ASN A 388 5.80 5.14 7.36
CA ASN A 388 5.84 5.27 8.82
C ASN A 388 4.49 4.90 9.44
N PHE A 389 4.50 3.94 10.33
CA PHE A 389 3.32 3.54 11.09
C PHE A 389 3.71 2.67 12.29
N SER A 390 2.78 2.46 13.19
CA SER A 390 2.82 1.45 14.24
C SER A 390 1.76 0.38 14.01
N LEU A 391 2.07 -0.85 14.39
CA LEU A 391 1.13 -1.96 14.47
C LEU A 391 1.08 -2.44 15.91
N ILE A 392 -0.12 -2.62 16.49
CA ILE A 392 -0.29 -3.13 17.84
C ILE A 392 -1.31 -4.25 17.82
N THR A 393 -1.05 -5.32 18.59
CA THR A 393 -2.02 -6.36 18.87
C THR A 393 -1.91 -6.82 20.33
N ARG A 394 -3.01 -7.32 20.89
CA ARG A 394 -3.04 -8.11 22.13
C ARG A 394 -3.31 -9.55 21.73
N VAL A 395 -2.38 -10.45 22.01
CA VAL A 395 -2.46 -11.86 21.62
C VAL A 395 -2.52 -12.75 22.85
N ASP A 396 -3.45 -13.70 22.86
CA ASP A 396 -3.46 -14.81 23.81
C ASP A 396 -2.94 -16.06 23.11
N PHE A 397 -1.74 -16.46 23.49
CA PHE A 397 -1.00 -17.56 22.87
C PHE A 397 -0.21 -18.37 23.89
N GLU A 398 -0.35 -19.67 23.83
CA GLU A 398 0.34 -20.61 24.70
C GLU A 398 1.26 -21.53 23.87
N PRO A 399 2.46 -21.05 23.47
CA PRO A 399 3.39 -21.84 22.67
C PRO A 399 3.94 -23.03 23.45
N GLN A 400 4.20 -24.16 22.78
CA GLN A 400 4.73 -25.39 23.35
C GLN A 400 6.01 -25.87 22.68
N SER A 401 6.43 -25.17 21.62
CA SER A 401 7.58 -25.51 20.81
C SER A 401 8.21 -24.26 20.22
N THR A 402 9.49 -24.33 19.86
CA THR A 402 10.20 -23.27 19.14
C THR A 402 9.67 -23.01 17.74
N SER A 403 8.86 -23.93 17.19
CA SER A 403 8.17 -23.78 15.91
C SER A 403 6.78 -23.12 16.03
N HIS A 404 6.29 -22.90 17.26
CA HIS A 404 5.02 -22.22 17.48
C HIS A 404 5.23 -20.73 17.58
N GLU A 405 4.53 -19.97 16.74
CA GLU A 405 4.62 -18.52 16.69
C GLU A 405 3.21 -17.91 16.54
N ALA A 406 2.99 -16.76 17.17
CA ALA A 406 1.81 -15.91 16.94
C ALA A 406 2.17 -14.44 17.18
N GLY A 407 1.77 -13.54 16.25
CA GLY A 407 2.09 -12.12 16.38
C GLY A 407 1.82 -11.30 15.14
N LEU A 408 2.61 -10.23 15.02
CA LEU A 408 2.58 -9.24 13.95
C LEU A 408 3.72 -9.48 12.96
N TRP A 409 3.45 -9.23 11.68
CA TRP A 409 4.50 -9.19 10.67
C TRP A 409 4.24 -8.18 9.56
N ILE A 410 5.32 -7.81 8.87
CA ILE A 410 5.33 -7.15 7.59
C ILE A 410 6.08 -8.06 6.64
N MET A 411 5.49 -8.42 5.51
CA MET A 411 5.99 -9.45 4.62
C MET A 411 5.83 -9.06 3.15
N ASN A 412 6.60 -9.73 2.28
CA ASN A 412 6.45 -9.64 0.84
C ASN A 412 5.95 -10.96 0.26
N GLY A 413 4.64 -11.19 0.31
CA GLY A 413 3.93 -12.26 -0.42
C GLY A 413 4.33 -13.71 -0.15
N THR A 414 5.38 -13.98 0.64
CA THR A 414 5.82 -15.32 1.02
C THR A 414 6.22 -15.37 2.48
N GLU A 415 6.19 -16.56 3.06
CA GLU A 415 6.58 -16.79 4.45
C GLU A 415 8.11 -16.75 4.69
N THR A 416 8.90 -16.49 3.67
CA THR A 416 10.37 -16.52 3.76
C THR A 416 10.98 -15.16 4.00
N HIS A 417 10.26 -14.07 3.67
CA HIS A 417 10.78 -12.71 3.74
C HIS A 417 9.83 -11.79 4.49
N PHE A 418 10.09 -11.62 5.79
CA PHE A 418 9.21 -10.88 6.70
C PHE A 418 9.99 -10.29 7.89
N ALA A 419 9.55 -9.11 8.34
CA ALA A 419 9.91 -8.56 9.64
C ALA A 419 8.76 -8.88 10.61
N LYS A 420 9.06 -9.51 11.75
CA LYS A 420 8.03 -9.99 12.68
C LYS A 420 8.37 -9.77 14.14
N ILE A 421 7.32 -9.54 14.95
CA ILE A 421 7.35 -9.64 16.39
C ILE A 421 6.31 -10.66 16.85
N TYR A 422 6.69 -11.59 17.72
CA TYR A 422 5.86 -12.76 18.03
C TYR A 422 6.16 -13.39 19.39
N SER A 423 5.15 -14.05 19.95
CA SER A 423 5.29 -14.93 21.09
C SER A 423 5.69 -16.32 20.62
N THR A 424 6.60 -16.99 21.35
CA THR A 424 7.18 -18.28 21.02
C THR A 424 7.76 -19.00 22.26
N VAL A 425 8.50 -20.07 22.04
CA VAL A 425 9.37 -20.74 23.01
C VAL A 425 10.82 -20.60 22.55
N ASN A 426 11.74 -20.26 23.45
CA ASN A 426 13.16 -20.16 23.14
C ASN A 426 13.84 -21.54 23.08
N SER A 427 15.12 -21.56 22.72
CA SER A 427 15.93 -22.81 22.63
C SER A 427 16.10 -23.56 23.95
N GLU A 428 15.85 -22.88 25.09
CA GLU A 428 15.92 -23.47 26.45
C GLU A 428 14.59 -24.06 26.90
N GLY A 429 13.51 -23.86 26.09
CA GLY A 429 12.16 -24.34 26.39
C GLY A 429 11.32 -23.33 27.20
N ASN A 430 11.79 -22.13 27.42
CA ASN A 430 11.06 -21.07 28.12
C ASN A 430 10.20 -20.27 27.15
N LYS A 431 9.04 -19.80 27.62
CA LYS A 431 8.22 -18.84 26.83
C LYS A 431 9.03 -17.57 26.59
N ALA A 432 8.95 -17.06 25.37
CA ALA A 432 9.72 -15.92 24.92
C ALA A 432 8.93 -15.01 23.98
N ILE A 433 9.36 -13.77 23.86
CA ILE A 433 8.91 -12.84 22.83
C ILE A 433 10.12 -12.52 21.95
N ALA A 434 9.96 -12.62 20.65
CA ALA A 434 11.04 -12.43 19.69
C ALA A 434 10.70 -11.34 18.67
N PHE A 435 11.72 -10.60 18.25
CA PHE A 435 11.69 -9.66 17.14
C PHE A 435 12.78 -10.03 16.14
N SER A 436 12.44 -10.21 14.87
CA SER A 436 13.38 -10.76 13.90
C SER A 436 13.17 -10.28 12.47
N PHE A 437 14.27 -10.23 11.71
CA PHE A 437 14.32 -10.04 10.27
C PHE A 437 15.65 -10.59 9.69
N GLU A 438 15.61 -11.36 8.60
CA GLU A 438 16.77 -11.84 7.82
C GLU A 438 17.95 -12.36 8.66
N GLY A 439 17.69 -13.29 9.58
CA GLY A 439 18.73 -13.90 10.41
C GLY A 439 19.15 -13.06 11.63
N THR A 440 18.71 -11.82 11.75
CA THR A 440 18.79 -11.05 13.00
C THR A 440 17.58 -11.41 13.85
N LYS A 441 17.83 -11.86 15.08
CA LYS A 441 16.78 -12.18 16.06
C LYS A 441 17.17 -11.64 17.44
N TYR A 442 16.29 -10.85 18.00
CA TYR A 442 16.33 -10.49 19.42
C TYR A 442 15.23 -11.26 20.15
N GLU A 443 15.52 -11.70 21.35
CA GLU A 443 14.60 -12.52 22.12
C GLU A 443 14.71 -12.17 23.61
N VAL A 444 13.56 -12.12 24.28
CA VAL A 444 13.47 -11.91 25.73
C VAL A 444 12.55 -12.99 26.32
N GLU A 445 12.82 -13.39 27.57
CA GLU A 445 11.93 -14.32 28.29
C GLU A 445 10.58 -13.63 28.55
N ASN A 446 9.50 -14.35 28.27
CA ASN A 446 8.14 -13.88 28.54
C ASN A 446 7.72 -14.24 29.98
N ALA A 447 7.90 -13.29 30.90
CA ALA A 447 7.45 -13.41 32.29
C ALA A 447 5.99 -12.93 32.50
N ILE A 448 5.30 -12.44 31.45
CA ILE A 448 3.94 -11.87 31.53
C ILE A 448 2.89 -12.98 31.59
N GLY A 449 2.97 -13.95 30.69
CA GLY A 449 1.97 -15.02 30.57
C GLY A 449 1.57 -15.33 29.15
N SER A 450 0.37 -15.88 28.93
CA SER A 450 -0.16 -16.17 27.59
C SER A 450 -0.65 -14.92 26.87
N ILE A 451 -1.21 -13.95 27.60
CA ILE A 451 -1.74 -12.70 27.06
C ILE A 451 -0.64 -11.65 27.10
N VAL A 452 -0.21 -11.20 25.94
CA VAL A 452 0.82 -10.17 25.77
C VAL A 452 0.42 -9.14 24.72
N TRP A 453 0.86 -7.90 24.93
CA TRP A 453 0.77 -6.86 23.92
C TRP A 453 2.06 -6.83 23.11
N LEU A 454 1.93 -6.79 21.79
CA LEU A 454 3.02 -6.70 20.83
C LEU A 454 2.87 -5.44 20.01
N LYS A 455 3.99 -4.74 19.77
CA LYS A 455 4.02 -3.55 18.91
C LYS A 455 5.21 -3.62 17.95
N LEU A 456 4.94 -3.42 16.66
CA LEU A 456 5.93 -3.25 15.60
C LEU A 456 5.84 -1.82 15.07
N VAL A 457 6.93 -1.09 15.13
CA VAL A 457 7.01 0.29 14.63
C VAL A 457 7.87 0.31 13.38
N ARG A 458 7.35 0.88 12.30
CA ARG A 458 8.08 1.17 11.08
C ARG A 458 8.39 2.65 11.01
N ASN A 459 9.66 2.97 10.89
CA ASN A 459 10.15 4.31 10.59
C ASN A 459 11.05 4.22 9.34
N GLU A 460 10.45 4.43 8.18
CA GLU A 460 11.06 4.15 6.88
C GLU A 460 11.54 2.68 6.80
N HIS A 461 12.83 2.47 6.53
CA HIS A 461 13.41 1.12 6.46
C HIS A 461 13.80 0.55 7.83
N ASN A 462 13.67 1.32 8.92
CA ASN A 462 13.99 0.84 10.26
C ASN A 462 12.73 0.33 10.96
N MET A 463 12.82 -0.82 11.57
CA MET A 463 11.76 -1.44 12.33
C MET A 463 12.20 -1.70 13.76
N SER A 464 11.29 -1.45 14.70
CA SER A 464 11.51 -1.65 16.14
C SER A 464 10.40 -2.52 16.70
N GLY A 465 10.76 -3.51 17.51
CA GLY A 465 9.82 -4.40 18.18
C GLY A 465 9.68 -4.07 19.67
N TYR A 466 8.44 -4.05 20.17
CA TYR A 466 8.14 -3.77 21.58
C TYR A 466 7.12 -4.76 22.12
N PHE A 467 7.18 -5.03 23.41
CA PHE A 467 6.16 -5.78 24.13
C PHE A 467 5.72 -5.05 25.39
N SER A 468 4.53 -5.42 25.90
CA SER A 468 3.95 -4.80 27.08
C SER A 468 3.02 -5.79 27.82
N PRO A 469 2.93 -5.71 29.17
CA PRO A 469 1.92 -6.45 29.92
C PRO A 469 0.52 -5.79 29.87
N ASP A 470 0.45 -4.48 29.58
CA ASP A 470 -0.74 -3.66 29.79
C ASP A 470 -1.10 -2.75 28.60
N GLY A 471 -0.35 -2.81 27.48
CA GLY A 471 -0.53 -1.96 26.32
C GLY A 471 -0.10 -0.49 26.52
N SER A 472 0.44 -0.16 27.70
CA SER A 472 0.87 1.20 28.06
C SER A 472 2.36 1.27 28.37
N SER A 473 2.88 0.32 29.14
CA SER A 473 4.28 0.24 29.55
C SER A 473 5.07 -0.59 28.54
N TRP A 474 5.64 0.05 27.53
CA TRP A 474 6.32 -0.63 26.42
C TRP A 474 7.81 -0.85 26.68
N THR A 475 8.30 -2.05 26.42
CA THR A 475 9.71 -2.42 26.47
C THR A 475 10.19 -2.82 25.09
N GLN A 476 11.25 -2.18 24.59
CA GLN A 476 11.86 -2.52 23.29
C GLN A 476 12.62 -3.84 23.39
N ILE A 477 12.54 -4.66 22.34
CA ILE A 477 13.28 -5.92 22.20
C ILE A 477 14.48 -5.68 21.29
N GLY A 478 15.68 -5.70 21.90
CA GLY A 478 16.93 -5.48 21.16
C GLY A 478 17.04 -4.07 20.58
N GLU A 479 17.62 -3.98 19.41
CA GLU A 479 17.85 -2.75 18.66
C GLU A 479 16.96 -2.68 17.42
N ASP A 480 16.88 -1.51 16.80
CA ASP A 480 16.19 -1.35 15.52
C ASP A 480 16.86 -2.22 14.43
N ILE A 481 16.05 -2.86 13.60
CA ILE A 481 16.51 -3.65 12.46
C ILE A 481 16.25 -2.88 11.18
N ASN A 482 17.28 -2.69 10.35
CA ASN A 482 17.11 -2.11 9.03
C ASN A 482 16.56 -3.18 8.06
N ALA A 483 15.34 -2.99 7.61
CA ALA A 483 14.61 -3.87 6.71
C ALA A 483 14.56 -3.35 5.25
N LEU A 484 15.57 -2.60 4.80
CA LEU A 484 15.64 -2.08 3.42
C LEU A 484 15.45 -3.17 2.38
N THR A 485 15.96 -4.38 2.64
CA THR A 485 15.80 -5.52 1.72
C THR A 485 14.35 -5.94 1.50
N LEU A 486 13.46 -5.69 2.46
CA LEU A 486 12.04 -5.90 2.30
C LEU A 486 11.41 -4.90 1.32
N ASP A 487 11.98 -3.70 1.21
CA ASP A 487 11.39 -2.57 0.48
C ASP A 487 11.90 -2.40 -0.95
N ILE A 488 13.04 -2.99 -1.29
CA ILE A 488 13.61 -2.93 -2.64
C ILE A 488 12.99 -3.98 -3.57
N LYS A 489 13.20 -3.82 -4.88
CA LYS A 489 12.81 -4.82 -5.86
C LYS A 489 13.48 -6.17 -5.57
N GLN A 490 12.66 -7.19 -5.42
CA GLN A 490 13.11 -8.54 -5.13
C GLN A 490 13.25 -9.41 -6.40
N PRO A 491 14.01 -10.51 -6.35
CA PRO A 491 14.03 -11.49 -7.44
C PRO A 491 12.66 -12.17 -7.59
N PRO A 492 12.39 -12.77 -8.75
CA PRO A 492 11.14 -13.51 -8.96
C PRO A 492 10.96 -14.69 -7.99
N PRO A 493 9.74 -15.24 -7.85
CA PRO A 493 9.45 -16.43 -7.05
C PRO A 493 10.45 -17.57 -7.29
N PRO A 494 10.70 -18.48 -6.31
CA PRO A 494 9.83 -18.73 -5.15
C PRO A 494 10.13 -17.90 -3.90
N ASP A 495 11.25 -17.17 -3.84
CA ASP A 495 11.69 -16.54 -2.59
C ASP A 495 10.86 -15.29 -2.23
N TYR A 496 10.34 -14.58 -3.24
CA TYR A 496 9.54 -13.37 -3.08
C TYR A 496 8.39 -13.34 -4.07
N ASN A 497 7.31 -12.67 -3.72
CA ASN A 497 6.27 -12.34 -4.68
C ASN A 497 6.66 -11.07 -5.45
N ALA A 498 7.32 -11.24 -6.58
CA ALA A 498 7.79 -10.11 -7.40
C ALA A 498 6.68 -9.27 -8.03
N PHE A 499 5.43 -9.75 -7.98
CA PHE A 499 4.27 -9.10 -8.61
C PHE A 499 3.42 -8.30 -7.63
N THR A 500 3.61 -8.47 -6.30
CA THR A 500 2.88 -7.74 -5.26
C THR A 500 3.77 -6.86 -4.43
N GLY A 501 3.16 -5.88 -3.75
CA GLY A 501 3.78 -5.09 -2.70
C GLY A 501 3.85 -5.80 -1.36
N ASN A 502 4.49 -5.14 -0.40
CA ASN A 502 4.50 -5.56 0.99
C ASN A 502 3.09 -5.56 1.58
N GLN A 503 2.88 -6.46 2.52
CA GLN A 503 1.66 -6.61 3.30
C GLN A 503 1.99 -6.67 4.79
N GLN A 504 1.01 -6.34 5.61
CA GLN A 504 1.13 -6.33 7.06
C GLN A 504 -0.07 -7.03 7.69
N GLY A 505 0.11 -7.65 8.85
CA GLY A 505 -1.03 -8.27 9.51
C GLY A 505 -0.67 -9.17 10.67
N LEU A 506 -1.57 -10.13 10.90
CA LEU A 506 -1.51 -11.12 11.96
C LEU A 506 -1.24 -12.50 11.41
N TYR A 507 -0.48 -13.30 12.15
CA TYR A 507 -0.20 -14.68 11.76
C TYR A 507 -0.10 -15.63 12.94
N VAL A 508 -0.31 -16.91 12.65
CA VAL A 508 -0.05 -18.03 13.54
C VAL A 508 0.75 -19.10 12.82
N LYS A 509 1.63 -19.79 13.55
CA LYS A 509 2.39 -20.93 13.04
C LYS A 509 2.40 -22.06 14.07
N GLY A 510 2.12 -23.28 13.63
CA GLY A 510 2.17 -24.51 14.40
C GLY A 510 1.10 -24.69 15.49
N LYS A 511 0.43 -23.61 15.91
CA LYS A 511 -0.64 -23.63 16.91
C LYS A 511 -1.54 -22.41 16.76
N TYR A 512 -2.83 -22.54 17.12
CA TYR A 512 -3.80 -21.45 17.12
C TYR A 512 -3.50 -20.39 18.19
N ALA A 513 -3.98 -19.18 17.94
CA ALA A 513 -3.97 -18.06 18.87
C ALA A 513 -5.28 -17.27 18.79
N TYR A 514 -5.49 -16.41 19.79
CA TYR A 514 -6.56 -15.41 19.80
C TYR A 514 -5.94 -14.01 19.74
N PHE A 515 -6.49 -13.14 18.91
CA PHE A 515 -6.09 -11.75 18.79
C PHE A 515 -7.28 -10.86 19.15
N ASP A 516 -7.10 -10.00 20.14
CA ASP A 516 -8.15 -9.12 20.65
C ASP A 516 -8.37 -7.88 19.78
N LEU A 517 -7.28 -7.35 19.26
CA LEU A 517 -7.30 -6.14 18.43
C LEU A 517 -6.11 -6.11 17.46
N TYR A 518 -6.27 -5.30 16.44
CA TYR A 518 -5.21 -4.86 15.56
C TYR A 518 -5.31 -3.35 15.36
N ILE A 519 -4.29 -2.62 15.81
CA ILE A 519 -4.25 -1.16 15.70
C ILE A 519 -3.18 -0.77 14.70
N TYR A 520 -3.57 0.06 13.77
CA TYR A 520 -2.70 0.69 12.78
C TYR A 520 -2.56 2.17 13.10
N ARG A 521 -1.33 2.67 13.12
CA ARG A 521 -0.99 4.08 13.40
C ARG A 521 -1.64 4.60 14.69
N ASP A 522 -1.21 4.06 15.79
CA ASP A 522 -1.64 4.50 17.13
C ASP A 522 -1.21 5.95 17.39
N ALA A 523 -2.08 6.75 18.00
CA ALA A 523 -1.87 8.15 18.30
C ALA A 523 -0.71 8.42 19.28
N TYR A 524 -0.32 7.40 20.05
CA TYR A 524 0.65 7.50 21.17
C TYR A 524 2.07 7.06 20.77
N THR A 525 2.28 6.61 19.54
CA THR A 525 3.57 6.39 18.90
C THR A 525 3.94 7.61 18.06
N ASP A 526 5.24 7.90 17.92
CA ASP A 526 5.72 9.06 17.17
C ASP A 526 5.23 9.03 15.72
N ILE A 527 4.56 10.10 15.28
CA ILE A 527 4.10 10.30 13.91
C ILE A 527 5.09 11.23 13.20
N ILE A 528 5.77 10.69 12.19
CA ILE A 528 6.81 11.41 11.47
C ILE A 528 6.20 12.45 10.53
N ALA A 529 6.49 13.73 10.75
CA ALA A 529 5.80 14.82 10.07
C ALA A 529 6.09 14.95 8.57
N LYS A 530 7.24 14.48 8.08
CA LYS A 530 7.66 14.64 6.68
C LYS A 530 6.82 13.84 5.67
N ASN A 531 6.05 12.85 6.11
CA ASN A 531 5.27 11.96 5.26
C ASN A 531 3.75 12.11 5.51
N PRO A 532 3.17 13.29 5.25
CA PRO A 532 1.73 13.46 5.33
C PRO A 532 1.02 12.70 4.20
N THR A 533 -0.18 12.22 4.47
CA THR A 533 -1.03 11.57 3.47
C THR A 533 -1.51 12.58 2.41
N ASN A 534 -1.79 13.82 2.84
CA ASN A 534 -2.10 14.94 1.95
C ASN A 534 -1.58 16.25 2.57
N ARG A 535 -1.40 17.28 1.75
CA ARG A 535 -0.83 18.56 2.21
C ARG A 535 -1.18 19.72 1.30
N TYR A 536 -1.00 20.92 1.81
CA TYR A 536 -1.10 22.16 1.05
C TYR A 536 -0.05 23.16 1.54
N GLY A 537 0.67 23.78 0.63
CA GLY A 537 1.68 24.81 0.89
C GLY A 537 3.03 24.27 1.40
N VAL A 538 3.03 23.15 2.13
CA VAL A 538 4.22 22.61 2.76
C VAL A 538 5.02 21.65 1.87
N SER A 539 6.26 21.38 2.27
CA SER A 539 7.19 20.48 1.57
C SER A 539 7.80 19.45 2.51
N SER A 540 8.02 18.24 2.01
CA SER A 540 8.74 17.18 2.73
C SER A 540 10.25 17.32 2.47
N ALA A 541 11.03 17.45 3.54
CA ALA A 541 12.49 17.38 3.51
C ALA A 541 12.96 15.99 3.95
N SER A 542 14.29 15.78 4.06
CA SER A 542 14.84 14.46 4.41
C SER A 542 14.38 13.95 5.79
N THR A 543 14.20 14.82 6.77
CA THR A 543 13.88 14.46 8.16
C THR A 543 12.77 15.31 8.80
N TYR A 544 12.19 16.26 8.09
CA TYR A 544 11.19 17.18 8.63
C TYR A 544 10.22 17.69 7.55
N LEU A 545 9.09 18.20 8.00
CA LEU A 545 8.17 19.02 7.21
C LEU A 545 8.66 20.46 7.21
N SER A 546 8.71 21.11 6.06
CA SER A 546 9.29 22.44 5.81
C SER A 546 8.42 23.30 4.90
N GLY A 547 8.84 24.56 4.69
CA GLY A 547 8.14 25.52 3.87
C GLY A 547 6.80 25.94 4.46
N ILE A 548 6.65 25.82 5.79
CA ILE A 548 5.40 26.07 6.49
C ILE A 548 5.13 27.57 6.58
N ASN A 549 4.01 28.02 6.02
CA ASN A 549 3.54 29.40 6.05
C ASN A 549 2.11 29.50 6.62
N ASN A 550 1.60 30.72 6.72
CA ASN A 550 0.24 30.94 7.18
C ASN A 550 -0.80 30.27 6.25
N ASP A 551 -1.79 29.59 6.83
CA ASP A 551 -2.87 28.83 6.17
C ASP A 551 -2.42 27.56 5.43
N ASP A 552 -1.17 27.17 5.53
CA ASP A 552 -0.68 25.86 5.08
C ASP A 552 -1.18 24.76 6.02
N TRP A 553 -1.22 23.52 5.51
CA TRP A 553 -1.62 22.36 6.31
C TRP A 553 -0.98 21.05 5.84
N ALA A 554 -0.96 20.06 6.75
CA ALA A 554 -0.59 18.68 6.49
C ALA A 554 -1.60 17.72 7.14
N MET A 555 -1.94 16.61 6.49
CA MET A 555 -2.91 15.64 6.95
C MET A 555 -2.27 14.26 7.07
N TYR A 556 -2.60 13.56 8.15
CA TYR A 556 -2.15 12.22 8.50
C TYR A 556 -3.36 11.33 8.69
N ALA A 557 -3.62 10.45 7.72
CA ALA A 557 -4.81 9.63 7.71
C ALA A 557 -4.74 8.47 8.70
N GLY A 558 -5.88 8.11 9.27
CA GLY A 558 -6.07 6.87 9.99
C GLY A 558 -5.34 6.76 11.32
N VAL A 559 -5.30 7.82 12.10
CA VAL A 559 -4.73 7.81 13.46
C VAL A 559 -5.74 7.23 14.44
N GLU A 560 -5.35 6.18 15.16
CA GLU A 560 -6.21 5.47 16.13
C GLU A 560 -5.97 5.98 17.56
N PHE A 561 -6.99 6.54 18.17
CA PHE A 561 -6.94 7.09 19.54
C PHE A 561 -7.41 6.09 20.60
N GLY A 562 -8.15 5.06 20.23
CA GLY A 562 -8.76 4.13 21.18
C GLY A 562 -9.99 4.73 21.87
N GLY A 563 -10.07 4.64 23.19
CA GLY A 563 -11.22 5.13 23.98
C GLY A 563 -12.36 4.12 24.12
N ASN A 564 -12.17 2.88 23.62
CA ASN A 564 -13.08 1.74 23.84
C ASN A 564 -12.55 0.82 24.96
N THR A 565 -13.26 -0.25 25.23
CA THR A 565 -12.93 -1.22 26.31
C THR A 565 -11.61 -1.95 26.05
N ASP A 566 -11.26 -2.22 24.81
CA ASP A 566 -10.11 -3.05 24.44
C ASP A 566 -8.84 -2.21 24.27
N TYR A 567 -8.98 -0.96 23.89
CA TYR A 567 -7.91 0.04 23.85
C TYR A 567 -8.32 1.31 24.61
N PRO A 568 -8.37 1.29 25.96
CA PRO A 568 -8.97 2.35 26.78
C PRO A 568 -8.02 3.54 26.97
N LYS A 569 -7.36 3.99 25.92
CA LYS A 569 -6.49 5.18 25.94
C LYS A 569 -7.28 6.43 25.60
N THR A 570 -6.95 7.52 26.27
CA THR A 570 -7.50 8.83 25.99
C THR A 570 -6.39 9.87 26.08
N PRO A 571 -6.17 10.69 25.05
CA PRO A 571 -5.14 11.71 25.09
C PRO A 571 -5.60 12.87 25.99
N VAL A 572 -4.60 13.47 26.67
CA VAL A 572 -4.79 14.69 27.50
C VAL A 572 -3.97 15.85 26.99
N SER A 573 -2.95 15.58 26.16
CA SER A 573 -2.10 16.61 25.56
C SER A 573 -1.53 16.18 24.22
N PHE A 574 -1.20 17.19 23.41
CA PHE A 574 -0.48 17.06 22.14
C PHE A 574 0.95 17.49 22.33
N GLY A 575 1.90 16.72 21.80
CA GLY A 575 3.33 17.01 21.82
C GLY A 575 3.91 17.03 20.41
N ILE A 576 4.79 18.00 20.15
CA ILE A 576 5.41 18.22 18.84
C ILE A 576 6.89 18.61 19.01
N ILE A 577 7.73 18.13 18.09
CA ILE A 577 9.13 18.54 18.00
C ILE A 577 9.29 19.45 16.77
N ALA A 578 9.57 20.72 17.05
CA ALA A 578 9.64 21.75 16.03
C ALA A 578 10.83 22.71 16.25
N SER A 579 11.18 23.47 15.21
CA SER A 579 12.20 24.52 15.26
C SER A 579 11.75 25.74 14.49
N SER A 580 12.10 26.95 14.98
CA SER A 580 11.78 28.22 14.31
C SER A 580 12.91 29.23 14.45
N ALA A 581 13.28 29.87 13.32
CA ALA A 581 14.19 31.02 13.32
C ALA A 581 13.46 32.37 13.33
N SER A 582 12.12 32.35 13.19
CA SER A 582 11.23 33.52 13.16
C SER A 582 10.51 33.69 14.52
N SER A 583 9.46 34.44 14.55
CA SER A 583 8.56 34.56 15.72
C SER A 583 7.79 33.27 16.03
N GLY A 584 7.88 32.24 15.17
CA GLY A 584 7.10 31.04 15.28
C GLY A 584 5.68 31.20 14.76
N GLY A 585 4.76 30.46 15.36
CA GLY A 585 3.34 30.43 14.96
C GLY A 585 2.55 29.41 15.77
N ILE A 586 1.38 29.05 15.29
CA ILE A 586 0.48 28.11 15.95
C ILE A 586 0.28 26.89 15.05
N VAL A 587 0.29 25.72 15.65
CA VAL A 587 -0.20 24.48 15.06
C VAL A 587 -1.59 24.20 15.61
N GLU A 588 -2.60 24.34 14.80
CA GLU A 588 -3.97 23.91 15.11
C GLU A 588 -4.13 22.43 14.75
N VAL A 589 -4.64 21.62 15.66
CA VAL A 589 -4.92 20.19 15.42
C VAL A 589 -6.42 20.00 15.20
N TRP A 590 -6.79 19.55 14.02
CA TRP A 590 -8.15 19.30 13.60
C TRP A 590 -8.36 17.83 13.26
N LEU A 591 -9.58 17.32 13.47
CA LEU A 591 -9.97 15.95 13.14
C LEU A 591 -10.93 15.93 11.95
N ASP A 592 -10.68 15.03 11.02
CA ASP A 592 -11.48 14.65 9.84
C ASP A 592 -11.66 15.75 8.79
N SER A 593 -11.60 17.03 9.15
CA SER A 593 -11.65 18.14 8.20
C SER A 593 -11.11 19.42 8.82
N ILE A 594 -10.46 20.25 8.01
CA ILE A 594 -10.04 21.59 8.41
C ILE A 594 -11.26 22.55 8.39
N ASP A 595 -11.38 23.38 9.40
CA ASP A 595 -12.39 24.43 9.56
C ASP A 595 -13.85 23.95 9.72
N THR A 596 -14.18 22.71 9.30
CA THR A 596 -15.52 22.13 9.45
C THR A 596 -15.53 20.89 10.36
N GLY A 597 -14.36 20.32 10.66
CA GLY A 597 -14.17 19.24 11.62
C GLY A 597 -14.08 19.75 13.06
N THR A 598 -13.53 18.93 13.94
CA THR A 598 -13.34 19.26 15.35
C THR A 598 -11.92 19.72 15.60
N LYS A 599 -11.73 20.98 16.02
CA LYS A 599 -10.43 21.45 16.53
C LYS A 599 -10.26 20.97 17.96
N VAL A 600 -9.21 20.18 18.24
CA VAL A 600 -8.99 19.56 19.54
C VAL A 600 -7.90 20.26 20.36
N THR A 601 -7.01 21.01 19.73
CA THR A 601 -6.00 21.82 20.43
C THR A 601 -5.34 22.84 19.52
N GLU A 602 -4.58 23.77 20.15
CA GLU A 602 -3.66 24.72 19.53
C GLU A 602 -2.31 24.65 20.26
N CYS A 603 -1.22 24.39 19.54
CA CYS A 603 0.11 24.38 20.10
C CYS A 603 0.93 25.58 19.59
N ASN A 604 1.38 26.41 20.49
CA ASN A 604 2.17 27.60 20.16
C ASN A 604 3.66 27.19 20.01
N ILE A 605 4.22 27.41 18.83
CA ILE A 605 5.65 27.22 18.54
C ILE A 605 6.33 28.57 18.62
N SER A 606 7.13 28.78 19.68
CA SER A 606 7.96 29.97 19.82
C SER A 606 9.28 29.84 19.06
N SER A 607 10.01 30.97 18.89
CA SER A 607 11.35 30.94 18.31
C SER A 607 12.28 30.01 19.09
N THR A 608 13.07 29.27 18.35
CA THR A 608 14.18 28.44 18.88
C THR A 608 15.53 28.98 18.42
N ASP A 609 15.57 30.24 17.97
CA ASP A 609 16.73 30.98 17.44
C ASP A 609 17.31 30.42 16.12
N SER A 610 16.94 29.21 15.70
CA SER A 610 17.44 28.57 14.49
C SER A 610 16.49 27.50 14.00
N LEU A 611 16.38 27.32 12.67
CA LEU A 611 15.64 26.22 12.04
C LEU A 611 16.28 24.83 12.28
N ASP A 612 17.48 24.76 12.81
CA ASP A 612 18.18 23.52 13.16
C ASP A 612 18.13 23.20 14.66
N ASN A 613 17.63 24.13 15.48
CA ASN A 613 17.47 23.95 16.93
C ASN A 613 16.05 23.48 17.26
N TYR A 614 15.84 22.17 17.25
CA TYR A 614 14.55 21.57 17.54
C TYR A 614 14.28 21.49 19.05
N GLN A 615 13.07 21.89 19.43
CA GLN A 615 12.60 21.83 20.82
C GLN A 615 11.24 21.14 20.89
N VAL A 616 10.89 20.70 22.09
CA VAL A 616 9.59 20.11 22.40
C VAL A 616 8.61 21.22 22.75
N PHE A 617 7.44 21.17 22.14
CA PHE A 617 6.28 22.00 22.48
C PHE A 617 5.11 21.11 22.82
N THR A 618 4.30 21.50 23.79
CA THR A 618 3.12 20.74 24.20
C THR A 618 1.93 21.68 24.42
N SER A 619 0.72 21.14 24.25
CA SER A 619 -0.53 21.81 24.59
C SER A 619 -1.52 20.81 25.19
N GLU A 620 -2.34 21.25 26.15
CA GLU A 620 -3.50 20.47 26.59
C GLU A 620 -4.49 20.31 25.43
N MET A 621 -5.25 19.23 25.45
CA MET A 621 -6.22 18.97 24.39
C MET A 621 -7.51 18.37 24.93
N GLU A 622 -8.59 18.51 24.15
CA GLU A 622 -9.86 17.85 24.42
C GLU A 622 -9.71 16.31 24.22
N PRO A 623 -10.42 15.52 25.01
CA PRO A 623 -10.43 14.07 24.85
C PRO A 623 -10.91 13.65 23.47
N VAL A 624 -10.22 12.68 22.87
CA VAL A 624 -10.52 12.10 21.55
C VAL A 624 -10.59 10.59 21.66
N SER A 625 -11.48 9.96 20.91
CA SER A 625 -11.62 8.51 20.83
C SER A 625 -11.88 8.04 19.40
N GLY A 626 -11.50 6.81 19.08
CA GLY A 626 -11.69 6.20 17.76
C GLY A 626 -10.64 6.60 16.74
N ARG A 627 -10.92 6.30 15.49
CA ARG A 627 -10.05 6.57 14.35
C ARG A 627 -10.38 7.91 13.70
N HIS A 628 -9.37 8.72 13.46
CA HIS A 628 -9.52 10.02 12.82
C HIS A 628 -8.45 10.29 11.78
N ASP A 629 -8.75 11.17 10.82
CA ASP A 629 -7.78 11.81 9.94
C ASP A 629 -7.33 13.11 10.62
N VAL A 630 -6.05 13.19 11.00
CA VAL A 630 -5.48 14.30 11.77
C VAL A 630 -4.92 15.36 10.84
N TYR A 631 -5.42 16.58 10.94
CA TYR A 631 -4.90 17.74 10.22
C TYR A 631 -4.09 18.63 11.16
N LEU A 632 -2.91 19.00 10.73
CA LEU A 632 -2.13 20.09 11.32
C LEU A 632 -2.28 21.31 10.41
N LYS A 633 -3.00 22.34 10.85
CA LYS A 633 -3.12 23.63 10.17
C LYS A 633 -2.19 24.63 10.82
N PHE A 634 -1.50 25.41 10.01
CA PHE A 634 -0.46 26.31 10.47
C PHE A 634 -0.89 27.76 10.32
N THR A 635 -0.73 28.55 11.39
CA THR A 635 -1.03 29.96 11.37
C THR A 635 0.12 30.78 11.99
N GLY A 636 0.37 31.96 11.44
CA GLY A 636 1.44 32.82 11.92
C GLY A 636 1.54 34.10 11.13
N ILE A 637 2.42 34.99 11.56
CA ILE A 637 2.63 36.33 10.97
C ILE A 637 4.03 36.37 10.32
N GLY A 638 4.08 36.80 9.08
CA GLY A 638 5.35 36.96 8.34
C GLY A 638 5.26 36.35 6.95
N THR A 639 6.35 36.55 6.18
CA THR A 639 6.52 35.99 4.81
C THR A 639 7.58 34.91 4.77
N ASP A 640 8.25 34.68 5.90
CA ASP A 640 9.30 33.67 6.02
C ASP A 640 8.70 32.37 6.60
N GLU A 641 9.42 31.26 6.39
CA GLU A 641 9.06 29.96 6.97
C GLU A 641 8.82 30.10 8.49
N LEU A 642 7.61 29.75 8.95
CA LEU A 642 7.21 29.92 10.35
C LEU A 642 8.02 28.98 11.27
N PHE A 643 8.07 27.71 10.90
CA PHE A 643 8.79 26.66 11.64
C PHE A 643 8.93 25.39 10.79
N ARG A 644 9.69 24.43 11.31
CA ARG A 644 9.85 23.06 10.79
C ARG A 644 9.39 22.06 11.83
N ILE A 645 8.85 20.93 11.37
CA ILE A 645 8.33 19.88 12.27
C ILE A 645 9.02 18.55 11.92
N ARG A 646 9.55 17.85 12.93
CA ARG A 646 10.08 16.50 12.77
C ARG A 646 9.05 15.42 13.01
N LEU A 647 8.39 15.49 14.16
CA LEU A 647 7.38 14.52 14.56
C LEU A 647 6.41 15.15 15.56
N PHE A 648 5.29 14.47 15.76
CA PHE A 648 4.33 14.76 16.81
C PHE A 648 3.72 13.46 17.33
N LYS A 649 3.07 13.52 18.47
CA LYS A 649 2.24 12.45 19.04
C LYS A 649 1.26 12.99 20.06
N PHE A 650 0.30 12.17 20.43
CA PHE A 650 -0.64 12.45 21.50
C PHE A 650 -0.18 11.76 22.78
N LEU A 651 -0.47 12.36 23.91
CA LEU A 651 0.06 11.94 25.20
C LEU A 651 -1.08 11.61 26.17
N THR A 652 -1.00 10.48 26.84
CA THR A 652 -1.88 10.15 27.96
C THR A 652 -1.34 10.78 29.26
N GLU A 653 -2.11 10.70 30.35
CA GLU A 653 -1.70 11.23 31.64
C GLU A 653 -0.37 10.62 32.11
N GLY A 654 0.61 11.45 32.38
CA GLY A 654 1.95 11.03 32.82
C GLY A 654 2.95 10.74 31.71
N ASP A 655 2.51 10.69 30.45
CA ASP A 655 3.41 10.56 29.30
C ASP A 655 4.14 11.86 28.98
N SER A 656 5.26 11.74 28.31
CA SER A 656 6.04 12.87 27.80
C SER A 656 6.56 12.58 26.39
N ILE A 657 6.78 13.65 25.63
CA ILE A 657 7.56 13.58 24.41
C ILE A 657 9.02 13.85 24.77
N THR A 658 9.90 12.92 24.43
CA THR A 658 11.34 13.07 24.74
C THR A 658 12.03 13.86 23.63
N SER A 659 13.02 14.69 23.99
CA SER A 659 13.81 15.44 23.03
C SER A 659 14.61 14.51 22.12
N ILE A 660 14.89 14.99 20.91
CA ILE A 660 15.63 14.25 19.86
C ILE A 660 17.03 13.79 20.30
N GLU A 661 17.62 14.38 21.32
CA GLU A 661 18.93 13.95 21.81
C GLU A 661 18.94 12.48 22.25
N ASP A 662 17.81 11.93 22.72
CA ASP A 662 17.70 10.52 23.08
C ASP A 662 17.56 9.59 21.86
N HIS A 663 17.04 10.07 20.74
CA HIS A 663 16.92 9.31 19.49
C HIS A 663 18.08 9.56 18.52
N ALA A 664 18.58 10.79 18.43
CA ALA A 664 19.70 11.15 17.55
C ALA A 664 21.06 10.73 18.11
N SER A 665 21.24 10.70 19.42
CA SER A 665 22.47 10.24 20.05
C SER A 665 22.69 8.73 19.94
N ARG A 666 21.65 7.96 19.65
CA ARG A 666 21.77 6.51 19.40
C ARG A 666 22.06 6.14 17.96
N GLN A 667 21.97 7.05 16.97
CA GLN A 667 22.03 6.72 15.54
C GLN A 667 22.98 7.54 14.68
N MET A 668 23.59 8.62 15.15
CA MET A 668 24.58 9.32 14.34
C MET A 668 25.97 8.69 14.52
N PRO A 669 26.55 8.09 13.47
CA PRO A 669 27.91 7.64 13.53
C PRO A 669 28.84 8.79 13.91
N GLN A 670 29.69 8.59 14.91
CA GLN A 670 30.66 9.60 15.34
C GLN A 670 31.80 9.76 14.32
N ASP A 671 32.07 8.71 13.53
CA ASP A 671 33.16 8.63 12.59
C ASP A 671 32.70 8.16 11.20
N PHE A 672 33.44 8.58 10.17
CA PHE A 672 33.36 7.95 8.88
C PHE A 672 33.85 6.51 8.96
N GLY A 673 33.12 5.56 8.38
CA GLY A 673 33.49 4.16 8.37
C GLY A 673 33.09 3.45 7.08
N LEU A 674 33.86 2.45 6.69
CA LEU A 674 33.52 1.48 5.67
C LEU A 674 33.60 0.09 6.30
N MET A 675 32.49 -0.63 6.37
CA MET A 675 32.42 -1.96 6.98
C MET A 675 32.86 -3.04 6.02
N GLN A 676 33.18 -4.22 6.55
CA GLN A 676 33.42 -5.40 5.73
C GLN A 676 32.12 -5.83 5.06
N ASN A 677 32.18 -6.11 3.77
CA ASN A 677 31.01 -6.64 3.05
C ASN A 677 30.57 -8.00 3.62
N TYR A 678 29.27 -8.23 3.64
CA TYR A 678 28.70 -9.48 4.12
C TYR A 678 27.55 -9.96 3.18
N PRO A 679 27.57 -11.27 2.81
CA PRO A 679 28.59 -12.26 3.06
C PRO A 679 29.95 -11.96 2.39
N ASN A 680 31.05 -12.51 2.92
CA ASN A 680 32.38 -12.49 2.31
C ASN A 680 33.16 -13.76 2.73
N PRO A 681 33.44 -14.76 1.87
CA PRO A 681 33.11 -14.74 0.42
C PRO A 681 31.61 -14.67 0.10
N PHE A 682 31.28 -14.16 -1.09
CA PHE A 682 29.90 -14.05 -1.55
C PHE A 682 29.68 -14.71 -2.91
N ASN A 683 28.43 -15.13 -3.16
CA ASN A 683 27.96 -15.63 -4.45
C ASN A 683 26.85 -14.72 -4.94
N SER A 684 26.93 -14.29 -6.18
CA SER A 684 26.10 -13.30 -6.88
C SER A 684 26.02 -11.91 -6.25
N SER A 685 25.76 -11.76 -4.95
CA SER A 685 25.60 -10.44 -4.31
C SER A 685 26.19 -10.36 -2.92
N THR A 686 26.52 -9.13 -2.47
CA THR A 686 26.97 -8.83 -1.13
C THR A 686 26.54 -7.43 -0.69
N LYS A 687 26.39 -7.22 0.63
CA LYS A 687 26.07 -5.94 1.24
C LYS A 687 27.35 -5.18 1.62
N ILE A 688 27.42 -3.90 1.34
CA ILE A 688 28.50 -3.00 1.74
C ILE A 688 27.92 -1.88 2.57
N ASN A 689 28.31 -1.79 3.83
CA ASN A 689 27.85 -0.75 4.75
C ASN A 689 28.93 0.32 4.95
N PHE A 690 28.50 1.58 5.07
CA PHE A 690 29.36 2.68 5.44
C PHE A 690 28.64 3.70 6.33
N THR A 691 29.41 4.47 7.12
CA THR A 691 28.89 5.48 8.03
C THR A 691 29.42 6.86 7.70
N LEU A 692 28.55 7.86 7.82
CA LEU A 692 28.86 9.26 7.62
C LEU A 692 28.44 10.07 8.87
N PRO A 693 29.35 10.73 9.58
CA PRO A 693 29.01 11.59 10.72
C PRO A 693 28.35 12.91 10.30
N LYS A 694 28.44 13.26 9.03
CA LYS A 694 27.81 14.44 8.41
C LYS A 694 27.52 14.21 6.95
N GLY A 695 26.55 14.92 6.40
CA GLY A 695 26.25 14.92 4.96
C GLY A 695 27.52 15.15 4.13
N SER A 696 27.73 14.26 3.14
CA SER A 696 28.99 14.25 2.37
C SER A 696 28.75 13.71 0.96
N LYS A 697 29.52 14.24 0.03
CA LYS A 697 29.63 13.64 -1.30
C LYS A 697 30.42 12.34 -1.20
N VAL A 698 29.76 11.23 -1.56
CA VAL A 698 30.32 9.88 -1.51
C VAL A 698 30.65 9.39 -2.91
N GLU A 699 31.77 8.70 -3.04
CA GLU A 699 32.11 7.89 -4.19
C GLU A 699 32.56 6.51 -3.68
N LEU A 700 31.82 5.43 -4.05
CA LEU A 700 32.17 4.05 -3.71
C LEU A 700 32.46 3.27 -4.99
N ILE A 701 33.66 2.74 -5.11
CA ILE A 701 34.19 2.15 -6.34
C ILE A 701 34.70 0.73 -6.06
N ILE A 702 34.41 -0.18 -6.98
CA ILE A 702 34.97 -1.54 -7.02
C ILE A 702 36.22 -1.55 -7.90
N TYR A 703 37.25 -2.24 -7.43
CA TYR A 703 38.54 -2.42 -8.12
C TYR A 703 38.87 -3.91 -8.27
N ASN A 704 39.56 -4.29 -9.34
CA ASN A 704 40.15 -5.62 -9.48
C ASN A 704 41.47 -5.73 -8.70
N GLN A 705 42.13 -6.90 -8.78
CA GLN A 705 43.39 -7.14 -8.12
C GLN A 705 44.56 -6.28 -8.63
N LEU A 706 44.46 -5.71 -9.81
CA LEU A 706 45.46 -4.82 -10.40
C LEU A 706 45.22 -3.34 -9.96
N GLY A 707 44.16 -3.08 -9.17
CA GLY A 707 43.80 -1.73 -8.78
C GLY A 707 43.06 -0.94 -9.86
N GLU A 708 42.64 -1.60 -10.95
CA GLU A 708 41.85 -0.97 -11.99
C GLU A 708 40.38 -0.87 -11.55
N LYS A 709 39.76 0.29 -11.85
CA LYS A 709 38.35 0.54 -11.57
C LYS A 709 37.47 -0.39 -12.40
N VAL A 710 36.66 -1.20 -11.74
CA VAL A 710 35.67 -2.09 -12.37
C VAL A 710 34.37 -1.34 -12.57
N MET A 711 33.83 -0.75 -11.49
CA MET A 711 32.59 0.04 -11.55
C MET A 711 32.45 0.95 -10.33
N ALA A 712 31.61 1.98 -10.43
CA ALA A 712 31.16 2.77 -9.31
C ALA A 712 29.77 2.26 -8.88
N ILE A 713 29.60 1.96 -7.59
CA ILE A 713 28.32 1.49 -7.04
C ILE A 713 27.58 2.60 -6.28
N ALA A 714 28.26 3.69 -5.94
CA ALA A 714 27.62 4.90 -5.44
C ALA A 714 28.41 6.12 -5.87
N GLN A 715 27.70 7.18 -6.27
CA GLN A 715 28.28 8.50 -6.59
C GLN A 715 27.21 9.58 -6.38
N GLY A 716 27.37 10.43 -5.37
CA GLY A 716 26.42 11.50 -5.06
C GLY A 716 26.51 12.03 -3.66
N GLU A 717 25.57 12.93 -3.30
CA GLU A 717 25.42 13.45 -1.94
C GLU A 717 24.63 12.45 -1.08
N TYR A 718 25.18 12.12 0.09
CA TYR A 718 24.57 11.26 1.07
C TYR A 718 24.42 12.03 2.40
N SER A 719 23.29 11.85 3.08
CA SER A 719 23.06 12.44 4.40
C SER A 719 23.99 11.84 5.47
N ALA A 720 24.06 12.48 6.63
CA ALA A 720 24.66 11.84 7.81
C ALA A 720 23.87 10.56 8.17
N GLY A 721 24.56 9.52 8.66
CA GLY A 721 23.93 8.26 9.03
C GLY A 721 24.71 7.02 8.58
N THR A 722 24.11 5.85 8.78
CA THR A 722 24.58 4.55 8.26
C THR A 722 23.90 4.27 6.94
N HIS A 723 24.69 3.89 5.94
CA HIS A 723 24.23 3.59 4.58
C HIS A 723 24.60 2.16 4.22
N GLN A 724 23.68 1.49 3.50
CA GLN A 724 23.86 0.15 3.00
C GLN A 724 23.66 0.13 1.48
N LEU A 725 24.57 -0.54 0.77
CA LEU A 725 24.49 -0.75 -0.67
C LEU A 725 24.64 -2.23 -1.00
N TYR A 726 23.90 -2.67 -2.01
CA TYR A 726 24.05 -4.00 -2.57
C TYR A 726 24.96 -3.94 -3.78
N PHE A 727 25.89 -4.87 -3.84
CA PHE A 727 26.76 -5.10 -4.98
C PHE A 727 26.43 -6.44 -5.60
N PHE A 728 26.09 -6.43 -6.89
CA PHE A 728 25.81 -7.61 -7.70
C PHE A 728 26.97 -7.84 -8.67
N ALA A 729 27.51 -9.05 -8.68
CA ALA A 729 28.72 -9.40 -9.45
C ALA A 729 28.40 -10.16 -10.76
N ASP A 730 27.24 -9.91 -11.39
CA ASP A 730 26.67 -10.70 -12.49
C ASP A 730 27.62 -10.89 -13.67
N ASN A 731 28.50 -9.94 -13.95
CA ASN A 731 29.44 -9.98 -15.07
C ASN A 731 30.93 -10.13 -14.64
N LEU A 732 31.17 -10.50 -13.39
CA LEU A 732 32.53 -10.63 -12.87
C LEU A 732 32.98 -12.09 -12.84
N ALA A 733 34.28 -12.30 -12.94
CA ALA A 733 34.89 -13.61 -12.71
C ALA A 733 35.06 -13.85 -11.21
N SER A 734 35.00 -15.13 -10.77
CA SER A 734 35.37 -15.47 -9.40
C SER A 734 36.79 -14.98 -9.08
N GLY A 735 36.97 -14.37 -7.92
CA GLY A 735 38.26 -13.79 -7.57
C GLY A 735 38.21 -12.80 -6.40
N ILE A 736 39.35 -12.17 -6.18
CA ILE A 736 39.51 -11.11 -5.18
C ILE A 736 39.25 -9.75 -5.84
N TYR A 737 38.43 -8.97 -5.19
CA TYR A 737 38.14 -7.57 -5.53
C TYR A 737 38.37 -6.69 -4.32
N TYR A 738 38.45 -5.40 -4.56
CA TYR A 738 38.52 -4.37 -3.51
C TYR A 738 37.41 -3.35 -3.73
N TYR A 739 36.87 -2.81 -2.66
CA TYR A 739 35.94 -1.68 -2.74
C TYR A 739 36.46 -0.55 -1.85
N GLY A 740 36.36 0.67 -2.37
CA GLY A 740 36.89 1.84 -1.69
C GLY A 740 35.90 2.97 -1.70
N ILE A 741 35.72 3.59 -0.52
CA ILE A 741 34.89 4.78 -0.34
C ILE A 741 35.78 6.03 -0.27
N LYS A 742 35.28 7.13 -0.87
CA LYS A 742 35.73 8.51 -0.60
C LYS A 742 34.52 9.32 -0.16
N ALA A 743 34.63 9.98 1.00
CA ALA A 743 33.62 10.85 1.55
C ALA A 743 34.27 12.05 2.24
N SER A 744 34.12 13.24 1.70
CA SER A 744 34.89 14.43 2.15
C SER A 744 36.40 14.16 2.18
N SER A 745 37.03 14.26 3.33
CA SER A 745 38.47 13.95 3.54
C SER A 745 38.75 12.49 3.90
N PHE A 746 37.67 11.68 4.10
CA PHE A 746 37.81 10.26 4.45
C PHE A 746 37.96 9.40 3.21
N SER A 747 38.88 8.41 3.31
CA SER A 747 39.03 7.37 2.31
C SER A 747 39.41 6.07 3.00
N GLN A 748 38.71 5.00 2.65
CA GLN A 748 38.99 3.66 3.18
C GLN A 748 38.76 2.62 2.07
N MET A 749 39.52 1.51 2.12
CA MET A 749 39.40 0.41 1.17
C MET A 749 39.31 -0.91 1.94
N ARG A 750 38.50 -1.84 1.41
CA ARG A 750 38.32 -3.20 1.91
C ARG A 750 38.42 -4.24 0.82
N LYS A 751 38.77 -5.46 1.21
CA LYS A 751 38.87 -6.62 0.34
C LYS A 751 37.58 -7.43 0.37
N MET A 752 37.13 -7.93 -0.78
CA MET A 752 36.05 -8.90 -0.90
C MET A 752 36.43 -10.06 -1.79
N VAL A 753 35.80 -11.22 -1.61
CA VAL A 753 36.03 -12.43 -2.36
C VAL A 753 34.72 -12.87 -3.00
N TYR A 754 34.72 -12.93 -4.32
CA TYR A 754 33.60 -13.42 -5.11
C TYR A 754 33.83 -14.87 -5.55
N LEU A 755 32.86 -15.73 -5.29
CA LEU A 755 32.83 -17.13 -5.69
C LEU A 755 31.56 -17.38 -6.51
N LYS A 756 31.74 -17.80 -7.76
CA LYS A 756 30.63 -18.17 -8.63
C LYS A 756 30.06 -19.52 -8.23
#